data_4237d153ed18146218bd6937937d2de3
#
_entry.id   4237d153ed18146218bd6937937d2de3
#
_cell.length_a   1.000
_cell.length_b   1.000
_cell.length_c   1.000
_cell.angle_alpha   90.00
_cell.angle_beta   90.00
_cell.angle_gamma   90.00
#
_symmetry.space_group_name_H-M   'P 1'
#
loop_
_entity.id
_entity.type
_entity.pdbx_description
1 polymer ?
#
loop_
_entity_poly.entity_id
_entity_poly.type
_entity_poly.pdbx_seq_one_letter_code
_entity_poly.pdbx_strand_id
1 'polypeptide(L)'
;MLYMPADDSDPANEADPGVLSWTEELRRVTVAVSKKDRRPAASRQQLFYLLLWTVDARGFGVTVHKGRDPESAEEMWNIDRALNKPPRFVGDEDRAILRLLWAERSFDTGLRAFGLGPRHGGEALQLMAETGRLCRKDDFSTLTPAAPRSATLGWHENGDGRRLPMLVPDPPASLVVPLPVPWYVDLARRQIGPLQVPGNAAVVARLFSLPPLSATAAALVGEALSEPACELPGDPEQASVAMRSIVAEPLPVLRLQTLGTHGNRSWREYLVSYGGGPFDVALPVFRYADVEVIPDDMRDFSTLASGEMVRIERQRAREDLLMDELAGSGLEKIPGYVLHTFGRPPENAYGLAFEGGWPAFMRNEVLRLRSVGWQVEFAADYRHRLLEVEAWDADLVESENGWFDLDMGIIVEGERLPLAPLLAALFRRDGRWLDPGLLAQIADQELIELVTPDNLRIRAPAWRLKPLAATLIDLFDGFPGGNSLRVSRFDAPRLAELNDSSRWQFRGQSDVLALAEQLTAAQGISHIDPPAGLGLELRHYQTEGLAWLQFLRAQNLAGILADDMGLGKTAQTLAHLLLEKEAGRLDRPALIVLPTSLIFNWKNEAARFAPSLSILSLHGPERKSRFAEIAEHNVVLTTYPLLWRDASELTRHSYHLLILDEAQTVKNARSQGAEVVRKIAARHRLCLTGTPLENHLGELWSQFDFLLPGFLGNNHTFTKYWRTPIEKLGDTQRRDLLARRVRPFILRRKKEEVARELPPKTIIVRKVELVGGQRDLYETVRVAMDEKVREEIASKGFNRSQIVILDALLKLRQVCCDPRLVKAKSAQKIRERAKLDLLMTMLPEQVEEGRRILLFSQFTSMLALIERELKLAGLGYVILTGDTKDREEQVRRFQAGEVPIFLISLRAGGVGLNLTAADTVIHYDPWWNPAAENQATDRAHRLGQDKPVFVYKLIVAGSIEEKIIALQERKAELAARILSADRGVDAKFGSDDIAALFAPLPG
;
A
#
# COMPACT_ATOMS: atom_id res chain seq x y z
N MET A 1 10.32 -31.63 -63.64
CA MET A 1 10.02 -31.27 -65.04
C MET A 1 10.80 -29.98 -65.32
N LEU A 2 11.91 -30.19 -66.03
CA LEU A 2 12.24 -29.60 -67.31
C LEU A 2 12.56 -28.07 -67.25
N TYR A 3 13.63 -27.46 -67.69
CA TYR A 3 14.77 -27.92 -68.56
C TYR A 3 15.79 -26.77 -68.53
N MET A 4 17.05 -27.07 -68.42
CA MET A 4 18.16 -26.24 -68.93
C MET A 4 18.16 -26.22 -70.44
N PRO A 5 18.87 -25.33 -71.16
CA PRO A 5 20.32 -25.37 -71.26
C PRO A 5 20.98 -23.97 -71.15
N ALA A 6 22.17 -23.83 -70.74
CA ALA A 6 23.52 -24.02 -71.30
C ALA A 6 23.91 -23.20 -72.56
N ASP A 7 25.02 -22.57 -72.33
CA ASP A 7 26.19 -22.24 -73.22
C ASP A 7 26.41 -20.73 -73.39
N ASP A 8 27.54 -20.14 -73.42
CA ASP A 8 28.93 -20.54 -73.44
C ASP A 8 29.85 -19.32 -73.28
N SER A 9 31.12 -19.62 -72.98
CA SER A 9 32.32 -18.88 -73.24
C SER A 9 32.71 -17.61 -72.47
N ASP A 10 33.58 -17.79 -71.56
CA ASP A 10 34.95 -17.30 -71.27
C ASP A 10 35.50 -16.16 -72.09
N PRO A 11 36.36 -15.24 -71.59
CA PRO A 11 37.59 -15.59 -70.93
C PRO A 11 38.04 -14.70 -69.70
N ALA A 12 38.77 -15.33 -68.85
CA ALA A 12 39.92 -14.81 -68.07
C ALA A 12 40.08 -13.32 -67.86
N ASN A 13 39.93 -12.91 -66.62
CA ASN A 13 40.75 -11.78 -66.09
C ASN A 13 41.24 -12.14 -64.66
N GLU A 14 42.51 -12.47 -64.55
CA GLU A 14 43.26 -12.54 -63.31
C GLU A 14 43.11 -11.21 -62.58
N ALA A 15 42.26 -11.21 -61.55
CA ALA A 15 42.14 -10.06 -60.68
C ALA A 15 43.41 -9.94 -59.82
N ASP A 16 44.11 -8.84 -59.98
CA ASP A 16 45.26 -8.42 -59.20
C ASP A 16 45.00 -8.63 -57.70
N PRO A 17 45.85 -9.38 -56.99
CA PRO A 17 45.72 -9.61 -55.54
C PRO A 17 45.56 -8.32 -54.72
N GLY A 18 46.04 -7.20 -55.23
CA GLY A 18 45.82 -5.87 -54.63
C GLY A 18 44.37 -5.40 -54.69
N VAL A 19 43.62 -5.71 -55.76
CA VAL A 19 42.21 -5.29 -55.89
C VAL A 19 41.30 -6.10 -54.96
N LEU A 20 41.59 -7.40 -54.73
CA LEU A 20 40.86 -8.25 -53.82
C LEU A 20 41.06 -7.81 -52.32
N SER A 21 42.28 -7.38 -52.00
CA SER A 21 42.60 -6.82 -50.67
C SER A 21 41.85 -5.49 -50.44
N TRP A 22 41.76 -4.62 -51.44
CA TRP A 22 41.03 -3.35 -51.35
C TRP A 22 39.50 -3.56 -51.29
N THR A 23 38.95 -4.51 -52.02
CA THR A 23 37.50 -4.81 -51.98
C THR A 23 37.09 -5.47 -50.64
N GLU A 24 37.96 -6.25 -50.05
CA GLU A 24 37.73 -6.82 -48.72
C GLU A 24 37.85 -5.74 -47.59
N GLU A 25 38.82 -4.83 -47.71
CA GLU A 25 38.98 -3.71 -46.79
C GLU A 25 37.82 -2.71 -46.90
N LEU A 26 37.35 -2.37 -48.12
CA LEU A 26 36.15 -1.57 -48.38
C LEU A 26 34.89 -2.25 -47.85
N ARG A 27 34.75 -3.55 -47.95
CA ARG A 27 33.64 -4.30 -47.29
C ARG A 27 33.72 -4.22 -45.76
N ARG A 28 34.91 -4.31 -45.19
CA ARG A 28 35.09 -4.14 -43.70
C ARG A 28 34.74 -2.73 -43.25
N VAL A 29 35.14 -1.72 -44.00
CA VAL A 29 34.80 -0.31 -43.70
C VAL A 29 33.30 -0.08 -43.91
N THR A 30 32.68 -0.60 -45.00
CA THR A 30 31.22 -0.46 -45.24
C THR A 30 30.40 -1.21 -44.19
N VAL A 31 30.85 -2.38 -43.71
CA VAL A 31 30.21 -3.10 -42.63
C VAL A 31 30.40 -2.39 -41.25
N ALA A 32 31.54 -1.70 -41.08
CA ALA A 32 31.75 -0.86 -39.88
C ALA A 32 30.88 0.40 -39.90
N VAL A 33 30.68 1.02 -41.09
CA VAL A 33 29.79 2.19 -41.25
C VAL A 33 28.32 1.79 -41.15
N SER A 34 27.90 0.61 -41.68
CA SER A 34 26.51 0.13 -41.55
C SER A 34 26.13 -0.41 -40.19
N LYS A 35 27.13 -0.69 -39.32
CA LYS A 35 26.86 -1.00 -37.92
C LYS A 35 26.59 0.22 -37.01
N LYS A 36 26.76 1.46 -37.56
CA LYS A 36 26.51 2.70 -36.82
C LYS A 36 25.01 3.05 -36.65
N ASP A 37 24.10 2.43 -37.39
CA ASP A 37 22.66 2.78 -37.38
C ASP A 37 21.74 1.81 -36.65
N ARG A 38 22.25 1.08 -35.64
CA ARG A 38 21.38 0.45 -34.65
C ARG A 38 21.32 1.34 -33.42
N ARG A 39 20.39 2.30 -33.42
CA ARG A 39 19.95 2.98 -32.19
C ARG A 39 19.60 1.92 -31.16
N PRO A 40 20.26 1.87 -29.97
CA PRO A 40 19.81 0.99 -28.91
C PRO A 40 18.47 1.50 -28.37
N ALA A 41 17.56 0.57 -28.13
CA ALA A 41 16.25 0.83 -27.53
C ALA A 41 16.36 1.69 -26.26
N ALA A 42 15.41 2.56 -26.04
CA ALA A 42 15.29 3.60 -25.01
C ALA A 42 15.27 3.11 -23.54
N SER A 43 16.08 2.12 -23.19
CA SER A 43 16.12 1.55 -21.83
C SER A 43 17.53 1.45 -21.22
N ARG A 44 18.58 1.98 -21.83
CA ARG A 44 19.96 1.86 -21.31
C ARG A 44 20.48 3.17 -20.77
N GLN A 45 21.19 3.13 -19.67
CA GLN A 45 21.98 4.27 -19.14
C GLN A 45 22.97 4.73 -20.22
N GLN A 46 23.15 6.04 -20.34
CA GLN A 46 24.09 6.71 -21.25
C GLN A 46 24.67 7.96 -20.59
N LEU A 47 25.70 8.55 -21.20
CA LEU A 47 26.26 9.80 -20.71
C LEU A 47 25.60 10.99 -21.38
N PHE A 48 25.36 12.04 -20.59
CA PHE A 48 24.95 13.37 -21.04
C PHE A 48 26.03 14.36 -20.65
N TYR A 49 26.23 15.37 -21.51
CA TYR A 49 27.20 16.42 -21.33
C TYR A 49 26.46 17.72 -21.14
N LEU A 50 26.54 18.32 -19.94
CA LEU A 50 25.80 19.54 -19.66
C LEU A 50 26.74 20.74 -19.75
N LEU A 51 26.51 21.60 -20.76
CA LEU A 51 27.23 22.84 -20.98
C LEU A 51 26.75 23.92 -20.00
N LEU A 52 27.67 24.60 -19.37
CA LEU A 52 27.43 25.71 -18.46
C LEU A 52 28.47 26.81 -18.67
N TRP A 53 28.14 28.00 -18.24
CA TRP A 53 28.97 29.18 -18.38
C TRP A 53 28.83 30.12 -17.18
N THR A 54 29.83 31.00 -16.99
CA THR A 54 29.79 32.05 -15.98
C THR A 54 28.78 33.16 -16.39
N VAL A 55 28.35 33.97 -15.43
CA VAL A 55 27.38 35.07 -15.66
C VAL A 55 27.85 36.08 -16.70
N ASP A 56 29.18 36.34 -16.75
CA ASP A 56 29.82 37.20 -17.73
C ASP A 56 30.08 36.50 -19.10
N ALA A 57 29.65 35.29 -19.27
CA ALA A 57 29.86 34.43 -20.44
C ALA A 57 31.33 34.29 -20.87
N ARG A 58 32.27 34.41 -19.92
CA ARG A 58 33.71 34.24 -20.18
C ARG A 58 34.26 32.88 -19.79
N GLY A 59 33.72 32.25 -18.76
CA GLY A 59 34.03 30.91 -18.35
C GLY A 59 33.01 29.90 -18.90
N PHE A 60 33.51 28.85 -19.56
CA PHE A 60 32.68 27.75 -20.06
C PHE A 60 33.20 26.41 -19.53
N GLY A 61 32.30 25.56 -19.15
CA GLY A 61 32.61 24.24 -18.66
C GLY A 61 31.54 23.20 -19.01
N VAL A 62 31.90 21.94 -18.80
CA VAL A 62 31.01 20.82 -19.04
C VAL A 62 30.97 19.92 -17.82
N THR A 63 29.79 19.54 -17.37
CA THR A 63 29.60 18.45 -16.40
C THR A 63 29.14 17.18 -17.11
N VAL A 64 29.61 16.04 -16.65
CA VAL A 64 29.28 14.73 -17.21
C VAL A 64 28.26 14.03 -16.32
N HIS A 65 27.17 13.60 -16.89
CA HIS A 65 26.08 12.97 -16.17
C HIS A 65 25.76 11.58 -16.74
N LYS A 66 25.33 10.63 -15.89
CA LYS A 66 24.91 9.28 -16.32
C LYS A 66 23.42 9.10 -16.03
N GLY A 67 22.62 8.68 -16.98
CA GLY A 67 21.18 8.50 -16.79
C GLY A 67 20.50 7.90 -18.01
N ARG A 68 19.18 7.90 -17.97
CA ARG A 68 18.32 7.51 -19.11
C ARG A 68 17.90 8.73 -19.91
N ASP A 69 17.73 9.84 -19.26
CA ASP A 69 17.38 11.16 -19.78
C ASP A 69 18.21 12.23 -19.08
N PRO A 70 18.38 13.43 -19.66
CA PRO A 70 19.27 14.46 -19.12
C PRO A 70 18.78 15.07 -17.79
N GLU A 71 17.46 15.10 -17.53
CA GLU A 71 16.87 15.70 -16.31
C GLU A 71 17.08 14.82 -15.08
N SER A 72 16.97 13.50 -15.25
CA SER A 72 17.14 12.53 -14.17
C SER A 72 18.58 11.99 -14.05
N ALA A 73 19.51 12.48 -14.87
CA ALA A 73 20.87 11.98 -14.91
C ALA A 73 21.70 12.43 -13.70
N GLU A 74 22.41 11.50 -13.05
CA GLU A 74 23.29 11.75 -11.92
C GLU A 74 24.69 12.22 -12.39
N GLU A 75 25.23 13.24 -11.74
CA GLU A 75 26.56 13.77 -12.04
C GLU A 75 27.67 12.75 -11.76
N MET A 76 28.60 12.64 -12.70
CA MET A 76 29.70 11.68 -12.65
C MET A 76 31.03 12.42 -12.45
N TRP A 77 31.50 12.52 -11.21
CA TRP A 77 32.76 13.19 -10.84
C TRP A 77 34.03 12.38 -11.17
N ASN A 78 33.97 11.06 -11.19
CA ASN A 78 35.11 10.17 -11.31
C ASN A 78 35.35 9.71 -12.76
N ILE A 79 35.75 10.66 -13.63
CA ILE A 79 36.12 10.37 -15.03
C ILE A 79 37.29 9.40 -15.11
N ASP A 80 38.27 9.53 -14.23
CA ASP A 80 39.45 8.65 -14.16
C ASP A 80 39.05 7.18 -14.03
N ARG A 81 38.13 6.86 -13.15
CA ARG A 81 37.60 5.50 -13.00
C ARG A 81 36.88 5.00 -14.27
N ALA A 82 36.12 5.89 -14.94
CA ALA A 82 35.42 5.56 -16.17
C ALA A 82 36.37 5.33 -17.35
N LEU A 83 37.52 5.99 -17.38
CA LEU A 83 38.58 5.78 -18.38
C LEU A 83 39.32 4.47 -18.14
N ASN A 84 39.70 4.16 -16.89
CA ASN A 84 40.51 2.98 -16.54
C ASN A 84 39.69 1.68 -16.53
N LYS A 85 38.42 1.71 -16.11
CA LYS A 85 37.49 0.59 -16.10
C LYS A 85 36.11 1.05 -16.62
N PRO A 86 35.95 1.18 -17.96
CA PRO A 86 34.76 1.77 -18.53
C PRO A 86 33.53 0.89 -18.22
N PRO A 87 32.48 1.48 -17.63
CA PRO A 87 31.21 0.81 -17.49
C PRO A 87 30.61 0.46 -18.86
N ARG A 88 29.74 -0.54 -18.92
CA ARG A 88 29.13 -1.02 -20.18
C ARG A 88 28.33 0.04 -20.96
N PHE A 89 27.92 1.12 -20.32
CA PHE A 89 27.16 2.21 -20.92
C PHE A 89 28.06 3.31 -21.52
N VAL A 90 29.37 3.28 -21.31
CA VAL A 90 30.36 4.23 -21.86
C VAL A 90 30.87 3.67 -23.18
N GLY A 91 30.45 4.27 -24.30
CA GLY A 91 30.86 3.91 -25.64
C GLY A 91 32.26 4.40 -26.04
N ASP A 92 32.69 4.08 -27.24
CA ASP A 92 34.02 4.52 -27.72
C ASP A 92 34.07 6.04 -27.95
N GLU A 93 32.97 6.63 -28.41
CA GLU A 93 32.80 8.07 -28.55
C GLU A 93 32.88 8.77 -27.20
N ASP A 94 32.17 8.25 -26.19
CA ASP A 94 32.23 8.77 -24.83
C ASP A 94 33.63 8.71 -24.26
N ARG A 95 34.38 7.61 -24.53
CA ARG A 95 35.78 7.48 -24.09
C ARG A 95 36.69 8.52 -24.73
N ALA A 96 36.46 8.84 -26.01
CA ALA A 96 37.22 9.89 -26.67
C ALA A 96 36.96 11.26 -26.01
N ILE A 97 35.70 11.61 -25.79
CA ILE A 97 35.29 12.86 -25.12
C ILE A 97 35.90 12.93 -23.71
N LEU A 98 35.74 11.86 -22.92
CA LEU A 98 36.27 11.82 -21.54
C LEU A 98 37.79 11.96 -21.50
N ARG A 99 38.54 11.43 -22.50
CA ARG A 99 39.98 11.61 -22.62
C ARG A 99 40.36 13.06 -22.92
N LEU A 100 39.62 13.73 -23.78
CA LEU A 100 39.89 15.14 -24.11
C LEU A 100 39.62 16.05 -22.90
N LEU A 101 38.53 15.83 -22.19
CA LEU A 101 38.22 16.55 -20.95
C LEU A 101 39.26 16.26 -19.84
N TRP A 102 39.72 15.02 -19.75
CA TRP A 102 40.80 14.65 -18.79
C TRP A 102 42.15 15.21 -19.16
N ALA A 103 42.47 15.31 -20.45
CA ALA A 103 43.73 15.86 -20.96
C ALA A 103 43.91 17.35 -20.65
N GLU A 104 42.83 18.12 -20.68
CA GLU A 104 42.85 19.53 -20.28
C GLU A 104 43.20 19.75 -18.82
N ARG A 105 42.83 18.79 -17.92
CA ARG A 105 43.06 18.84 -16.48
C ARG A 105 42.62 20.15 -15.80
N SER A 106 41.79 20.90 -16.49
CA SER A 106 41.24 22.16 -16.02
C SER A 106 39.87 21.90 -15.41
N PHE A 107 39.86 21.78 -14.09
CA PHE A 107 38.61 21.79 -13.36
C PHE A 107 38.39 23.21 -12.84
N ASP A 108 37.40 23.87 -13.37
CA ASP A 108 37.00 25.20 -12.89
C ASP A 108 36.24 25.05 -11.58
N THR A 109 36.86 25.48 -10.48
CA THR A 109 36.29 25.41 -9.13
C THR A 109 35.10 26.34 -8.94
N GLY A 110 35.00 27.42 -9.70
CA GLY A 110 33.87 28.37 -9.70
C GLY A 110 32.65 27.77 -10.36
N LEU A 111 32.83 27.10 -11.51
CA LEU A 111 31.74 26.42 -12.25
C LEU A 111 31.50 25.00 -11.74
N ARG A 112 32.39 24.42 -10.97
CA ARG A 112 32.40 22.99 -10.61
C ARG A 112 32.25 22.08 -11.83
N ALA A 113 33.02 22.38 -12.88
CA ALA A 113 32.90 21.72 -14.17
C ALA A 113 34.28 21.49 -14.81
N PHE A 114 34.34 20.59 -15.77
CA PHE A 114 35.54 20.46 -16.60
C PHE A 114 35.59 21.65 -17.54
N GLY A 115 36.61 22.49 -17.40
CA GLY A 115 36.79 23.65 -18.24
C GLY A 115 37.05 23.27 -19.69
N LEU A 116 36.50 24.04 -20.63
CA LEU A 116 36.83 23.91 -22.04
C LEU A 116 38.08 24.69 -22.32
N GLY A 117 39.23 24.01 -22.26
CA GLY A 117 40.53 24.64 -22.41
C GLY A 117 40.94 24.84 -23.87
N PRO A 118 42.07 25.61 -24.09
CA PRO A 118 42.47 26.02 -25.42
C PRO A 118 43.06 24.91 -26.29
N ARG A 119 43.44 23.77 -25.72
CA ARG A 119 44.05 22.67 -26.49
C ARG A 119 43.02 21.74 -27.13
N HIS A 120 42.07 21.27 -26.33
CA HIS A 120 41.15 20.22 -26.72
C HIS A 120 39.67 20.61 -26.58
N GLY A 121 39.38 21.81 -26.02
CA GLY A 121 38.01 22.23 -25.78
C GLY A 121 37.13 22.27 -27.01
N GLY A 122 37.67 22.72 -28.18
CA GLY A 122 36.96 22.76 -29.46
C GLY A 122 36.61 21.35 -29.98
N GLU A 123 37.60 20.43 -29.95
CA GLU A 123 37.40 19.05 -30.37
C GLU A 123 36.44 18.30 -29.45
N ALA A 124 36.56 18.50 -28.17
CA ALA A 124 35.63 17.93 -27.18
C ALA A 124 34.20 18.42 -27.38
N LEU A 125 34.03 19.74 -27.66
CA LEU A 125 32.73 20.35 -27.88
C LEU A 125 32.07 19.81 -29.17
N GLN A 126 32.86 19.64 -30.21
CA GLN A 126 32.41 19.05 -31.49
C GLN A 126 31.92 17.62 -31.28
N LEU A 127 32.75 16.77 -30.71
CA LEU A 127 32.38 15.38 -30.44
C LEU A 127 31.13 15.26 -29.56
N MET A 128 31.02 16.09 -28.51
CA MET A 128 29.83 16.08 -27.63
C MET A 128 28.57 16.49 -28.40
N ALA A 129 28.65 17.52 -29.23
CA ALA A 129 27.51 17.95 -30.07
C ALA A 129 27.09 16.86 -31.08
N GLU A 130 28.05 16.18 -31.70
CA GLU A 130 27.81 15.09 -32.65
C GLU A 130 27.14 13.87 -32.01
N THR A 131 27.32 13.64 -30.70
CA THR A 131 26.61 12.56 -29.98
C THR A 131 25.11 12.82 -29.88
N GLY A 132 24.64 14.05 -30.07
CA GLY A 132 23.26 14.47 -29.78
C GLY A 132 22.89 14.46 -28.29
N ARG A 133 23.91 14.39 -27.39
CA ARG A 133 23.72 14.33 -25.94
C ARG A 133 24.37 15.51 -25.19
N LEU A 134 24.76 16.54 -25.93
CA LEU A 134 25.17 17.82 -25.37
C LEU A 134 23.90 18.62 -25.05
N CYS A 135 23.73 18.96 -23.78
CA CYS A 135 22.55 19.68 -23.28
C CYS A 135 22.97 20.95 -22.55
N ARG A 136 22.06 21.90 -22.43
CA ARG A 136 22.21 23.00 -21.50
C ARG A 136 21.98 22.53 -20.07
N LYS A 137 22.70 23.09 -19.08
CA LYS A 137 22.48 22.77 -17.69
C LYS A 137 21.20 23.41 -17.12
N ASP A 138 20.78 24.54 -17.66
CA ASP A 138 19.67 25.35 -17.12
C ASP A 138 18.29 24.70 -17.33
N ASP A 139 18.06 24.13 -18.55
CA ASP A 139 16.78 23.59 -18.98
C ASP A 139 16.88 22.21 -19.61
N PHE A 140 18.04 21.57 -19.54
CA PHE A 140 18.36 20.24 -20.11
C PHE A 140 18.06 20.10 -21.61
N SER A 141 17.83 21.21 -22.30
CA SER A 141 17.59 21.21 -23.76
C SER A 141 18.83 20.79 -24.53
N THR A 142 18.66 19.87 -25.49
CA THR A 142 19.75 19.39 -26.34
C THR A 142 20.19 20.44 -27.33
N LEU A 143 21.52 20.64 -27.44
CA LEU A 143 22.14 21.49 -28.44
C LEU A 143 22.54 20.66 -29.67
N THR A 144 22.07 21.03 -30.85
CA THR A 144 22.36 20.33 -32.09
C THR A 144 23.52 21.01 -32.84
N PRO A 145 24.45 20.20 -33.45
CA PRO A 145 25.52 20.77 -34.25
C PRO A 145 24.97 21.47 -35.49
N ALA A 146 25.53 22.63 -35.80
CA ALA A 146 25.11 23.43 -36.96
C ALA A 146 26.30 23.95 -37.76
N ALA A 147 26.01 24.46 -38.97
CA ALA A 147 27.02 24.97 -39.88
C ALA A 147 27.82 26.16 -39.31
N PRO A 148 29.08 26.32 -39.71
CA PRO A 148 29.88 27.48 -39.28
C PRO A 148 29.18 28.80 -39.65
N ARG A 149 29.22 29.77 -38.73
CA ARG A 149 28.76 31.16 -38.99
C ARG A 149 29.96 32.10 -39.15
N SER A 150 29.80 33.14 -39.94
CA SER A 150 30.77 34.22 -39.99
C SER A 150 30.64 35.08 -38.71
N ALA A 151 31.74 35.68 -38.31
CA ALA A 151 31.69 36.65 -37.20
C ALA A 151 32.60 37.84 -37.48
N THR A 152 32.13 38.99 -37.04
CA THR A 152 32.93 40.25 -37.11
C THR A 152 33.37 40.64 -35.69
N LEU A 153 34.46 41.35 -35.55
CA LEU A 153 34.92 41.94 -34.31
C LEU A 153 34.10 43.23 -34.03
N GLY A 154 33.67 43.37 -32.80
CA GLY A 154 32.94 44.54 -32.32
C GLY A 154 33.35 44.89 -30.89
N TRP A 155 32.76 45.95 -30.34
CA TRP A 155 32.94 46.34 -28.94
C TRP A 155 31.67 46.17 -28.17
N HIS A 156 31.79 45.68 -26.96
CA HIS A 156 30.68 45.58 -26.01
C HIS A 156 30.94 46.45 -24.80
N GLU A 157 30.01 47.32 -24.43
CA GLU A 157 30.10 48.09 -23.21
C GLU A 157 29.42 47.39 -22.04
N ASN A 158 30.22 47.08 -21.01
CA ASN A 158 29.72 46.50 -19.75
C ASN A 158 28.90 47.53 -18.99
N GLY A 159 28.05 47.02 -18.10
CA GLY A 159 27.24 47.85 -17.20
C GLY A 159 27.98 48.89 -16.37
N ASP A 160 29.29 48.83 -16.26
CA ASP A 160 30.19 49.79 -15.59
C ASP A 160 30.78 50.85 -16.56
N GLY A 161 30.30 50.94 -17.79
CA GLY A 161 30.84 51.84 -18.81
C GLY A 161 32.21 51.42 -19.37
N ARG A 162 32.67 50.22 -19.07
CA ARG A 162 33.93 49.65 -19.57
C ARG A 162 33.69 48.86 -20.87
N ARG A 163 34.61 48.98 -21.83
CA ARG A 163 34.48 48.36 -23.16
C ARG A 163 35.35 47.14 -23.32
N LEU A 164 34.80 46.16 -24.01
CA LEU A 164 35.43 44.85 -24.27
C LEU A 164 35.31 44.51 -25.75
N PRO A 165 36.34 43.93 -26.36
CA PRO A 165 36.21 43.35 -27.68
C PRO A 165 35.32 42.11 -27.62
N MET A 166 34.40 41.99 -28.58
CA MET A 166 33.52 40.80 -28.74
C MET A 166 33.41 40.37 -30.19
N LEU A 167 33.08 39.09 -30.42
CA LEU A 167 32.68 38.59 -31.71
C LEU A 167 31.17 38.70 -31.87
N VAL A 168 30.75 39.24 -32.99
CA VAL A 168 29.36 39.37 -33.38
C VAL A 168 29.09 38.35 -34.48
N PRO A 169 28.45 37.22 -34.21
CA PRO A 169 28.09 36.19 -35.19
C PRO A 169 27.04 36.71 -36.17
N ASP A 170 27.18 36.32 -37.45
CA ASP A 170 26.16 36.56 -38.46
C ASP A 170 25.73 35.23 -39.09
N PRO A 171 24.46 34.79 -38.95
CA PRO A 171 23.39 35.45 -38.17
C PRO A 171 23.68 35.45 -36.63
N PRO A 172 23.07 36.40 -35.91
CA PRO A 172 23.33 36.58 -34.48
C PRO A 172 23.13 35.29 -33.66
N ALA A 173 23.91 35.15 -32.57
CA ALA A 173 23.85 34.03 -31.63
C ALA A 173 23.79 34.55 -30.21
N SER A 174 23.30 33.70 -29.27
CA SER A 174 23.08 34.09 -27.88
C SER A 174 24.39 34.20 -27.08
N LEU A 175 25.38 33.34 -27.38
CA LEU A 175 26.65 33.26 -26.68
C LEU A 175 27.81 32.94 -27.66
N VAL A 176 29.00 33.36 -27.30
CA VAL A 176 30.25 32.99 -27.96
C VAL A 176 31.18 32.30 -26.98
N VAL A 177 31.63 31.09 -27.26
CA VAL A 177 32.61 30.33 -26.48
C VAL A 177 33.99 30.70 -27.01
N PRO A 178 34.86 31.33 -26.16
CA PRO A 178 36.15 31.89 -26.57
C PRO A 178 37.23 30.83 -26.61
N LEU A 179 37.17 29.92 -27.56
CA LEU A 179 38.17 28.91 -27.88
C LEU A 179 39.13 29.38 -28.95
N PRO A 180 40.30 28.75 -29.21
CA PRO A 180 41.20 29.12 -30.30
C PRO A 180 40.49 29.11 -31.68
N VAL A 181 39.55 28.22 -31.89
CA VAL A 181 38.51 28.35 -32.89
C VAL A 181 37.23 28.68 -32.12
N PRO A 182 36.74 29.93 -32.13
CA PRO A 182 35.58 30.30 -31.37
C PRO A 182 34.32 29.56 -31.81
N TRP A 183 33.42 29.36 -30.89
CA TRP A 183 32.13 28.69 -31.17
C TRP A 183 30.96 29.60 -30.80
N TYR A 184 29.85 29.49 -31.49
CA TYR A 184 28.60 30.12 -31.11
C TYR A 184 27.64 29.15 -30.48
N VAL A 185 26.79 29.64 -29.58
CA VAL A 185 25.63 28.95 -29.04
C VAL A 185 24.41 29.79 -29.29
N ASP A 186 23.47 29.25 -30.08
CA ASP A 186 22.18 29.89 -30.37
C ASP A 186 21.13 29.22 -29.49
N LEU A 187 20.79 29.84 -28.35
CA LEU A 187 19.87 29.32 -27.38
C LEU A 187 18.44 29.25 -27.93
N ALA A 188 18.05 30.19 -28.77
CA ALA A 188 16.72 30.23 -29.36
C ALA A 188 16.48 29.07 -30.35
N ARG A 189 17.50 28.77 -31.16
CA ARG A 189 17.45 27.69 -32.15
C ARG A 189 17.99 26.36 -31.63
N ARG A 190 18.53 26.35 -30.43
CA ARG A 190 19.19 25.18 -29.79
C ARG A 190 20.31 24.62 -30.67
N GLN A 191 21.14 25.51 -31.22
CA GLN A 191 22.22 25.18 -32.14
C GLN A 191 23.56 25.58 -31.55
N ILE A 192 24.62 24.85 -31.89
CA ILE A 192 25.99 25.11 -31.55
C ILE A 192 26.88 24.84 -32.75
N GLY A 193 27.85 25.71 -33.02
CA GLY A 193 28.75 25.53 -34.15
C GLY A 193 29.98 26.43 -34.11
N PRO A 194 31.01 26.16 -34.93
CA PRO A 194 32.22 27.00 -34.99
C PRO A 194 31.95 28.34 -35.64
N LEU A 195 32.74 29.34 -35.26
CA LEU A 195 32.75 30.67 -35.91
C LEU A 195 33.96 30.80 -36.82
N GLN A 196 33.67 31.33 -38.00
CA GLN A 196 34.67 31.79 -38.95
C GLN A 196 35.00 33.27 -38.63
N VAL A 197 36.20 33.51 -38.17
CA VAL A 197 36.63 34.86 -37.77
C VAL A 197 37.62 35.44 -38.79
N PRO A 198 37.60 36.75 -38.99
CA PRO A 198 38.60 37.37 -39.82
C PRO A 198 40.02 37.29 -39.20
N GLY A 199 41.01 36.95 -39.97
CA GLY A 199 42.37 36.85 -39.52
C GLY A 199 42.72 35.56 -38.72
N ASN A 200 43.74 35.64 -37.88
CA ASN A 200 44.23 34.48 -37.12
C ASN A 200 43.37 34.26 -35.85
N ALA A 201 42.65 33.12 -35.80
CA ALA A 201 41.77 32.78 -34.70
C ALA A 201 42.49 32.77 -33.30
N ALA A 202 43.75 32.43 -33.26
CA ALA A 202 44.53 32.46 -32.00
C ALA A 202 44.78 33.90 -31.50
N VAL A 203 44.89 34.83 -32.38
CA VAL A 203 45.04 36.26 -32.06
C VAL A 203 43.73 36.81 -31.52
N VAL A 204 42.62 36.46 -32.19
CA VAL A 204 41.28 36.83 -31.76
C VAL A 204 40.98 36.27 -30.37
N ALA A 205 41.33 35.02 -30.10
CA ALA A 205 41.14 34.42 -28.77
C ALA A 205 41.93 35.13 -27.65
N ARG A 206 43.10 35.67 -27.97
CA ARG A 206 43.89 36.50 -27.04
C ARG A 206 43.23 37.84 -26.72
N LEU A 207 42.50 38.46 -27.63
CA LEU A 207 41.76 39.70 -27.38
C LEU A 207 40.68 39.53 -26.31
N PHE A 208 40.06 38.37 -26.22
CA PHE A 208 39.10 38.05 -25.17
C PHE A 208 39.66 37.84 -23.78
N SER A 209 40.97 37.66 -23.67
CA SER A 209 41.66 37.57 -22.37
C SER A 209 42.08 38.93 -21.81
N LEU A 210 41.91 40.00 -22.56
CA LEU A 210 42.28 41.34 -22.12
C LEU A 210 41.24 41.86 -21.08
N PRO A 211 41.73 42.66 -20.08
CA PRO A 211 40.81 43.28 -19.12
C PRO A 211 39.92 44.32 -19.80
N PRO A 212 38.72 44.62 -19.20
CA PRO A 212 37.85 45.65 -19.71
C PRO A 212 38.54 47.03 -19.76
N LEU A 213 38.42 47.72 -20.88
CA LEU A 213 38.96 49.06 -21.05
C LEU A 213 38.07 50.12 -20.32
N SER A 214 38.65 50.94 -19.44
CA SER A 214 37.99 52.08 -18.89
C SER A 214 37.85 53.19 -19.98
N ALA A 215 36.93 54.15 -19.80
CA ALA A 215 36.71 55.22 -20.75
C ALA A 215 38.00 56.00 -21.02
N THR A 216 38.83 56.25 -19.98
CA THR A 216 40.16 56.88 -20.12
C THR A 216 41.17 56.03 -20.87
N ALA A 217 41.13 54.70 -20.69
CA ALA A 217 41.98 53.76 -21.40
C ALA A 217 41.56 53.57 -22.88
N ALA A 218 40.23 53.69 -23.17
CA ALA A 218 39.67 53.55 -24.48
C ALA A 218 40.14 54.72 -25.41
N ALA A 219 40.28 55.97 -24.88
CA ALA A 219 40.82 57.09 -25.64
C ALA A 219 42.31 56.93 -26.00
N LEU A 220 43.13 56.35 -25.11
CA LEU A 220 44.55 56.07 -25.37
C LEU A 220 44.75 54.89 -26.34
N VAL A 221 43.86 53.86 -26.28
CA VAL A 221 43.89 52.68 -27.17
C VAL A 221 43.33 53.03 -28.58
N GLY A 222 42.39 54.00 -28.67
CA GLY A 222 41.81 54.49 -29.91
C GLY A 222 42.89 55.07 -30.83
N GLU A 223 43.85 55.80 -30.26
CA GLU A 223 45.02 56.36 -30.99
C GLU A 223 45.93 55.22 -31.55
N ALA A 224 46.17 54.14 -30.80
CA ALA A 224 46.91 52.97 -31.23
C ALA A 224 46.16 52.10 -32.24
N LEU A 225 44.83 52.08 -32.24
CA LEU A 225 43.96 51.31 -33.13
C LEU A 225 43.80 52.03 -34.49
N SER A 226 44.15 53.27 -34.56
CA SER A 226 44.07 54.07 -35.82
C SER A 226 45.25 53.84 -36.75
N GLU A 227 46.23 53.02 -36.41
CA GLU A 227 47.33 52.64 -37.31
C GLU A 227 46.85 51.69 -38.41
N PRO A 228 47.34 51.89 -39.68
CA PRO A 228 46.83 51.18 -40.86
C PRO A 228 47.06 49.66 -40.88
N ALA A 229 47.73 49.11 -39.87
CA ALA A 229 48.06 47.71 -39.79
C ALA A 229 47.10 46.92 -38.82
N CYS A 230 46.11 47.61 -38.22
CA CYS A 230 45.22 47.00 -37.23
C CYS A 230 43.81 46.74 -37.87
N GLU A 231 43.52 45.49 -38.11
CA GLU A 231 42.20 45.02 -38.61
C GLU A 231 41.10 45.03 -37.52
N LEU A 232 41.25 45.84 -36.48
CA LEU A 232 40.23 45.91 -35.41
C LEU A 232 39.16 46.96 -35.78
N PRO A 233 37.90 46.71 -35.39
CA PRO A 233 36.80 47.62 -35.69
C PRO A 233 36.98 48.95 -34.99
N GLY A 234 36.75 50.03 -35.71
CA GLY A 234 36.96 51.45 -35.45
C GLY A 234 36.74 51.97 -33.99
N ASP A 235 36.92 53.25 -33.81
CA ASP A 235 36.94 53.94 -32.52
C ASP A 235 35.90 53.52 -31.51
N PRO A 236 36.33 53.07 -30.33
CA PRO A 236 35.44 52.70 -29.25
C PRO A 236 34.55 53.87 -28.71
N GLU A 237 34.84 55.10 -29.03
CA GLU A 237 34.04 56.26 -28.54
C GLU A 237 32.79 56.54 -29.39
N GLN A 238 32.58 56.01 -30.58
CA GLN A 238 31.47 56.38 -31.49
C GLN A 238 30.16 55.61 -31.30
N ALA A 239 30.03 54.68 -30.36
CA ALA A 239 28.81 53.95 -30.13
C ALA A 239 27.94 54.61 -29.05
N SER A 240 27.34 55.77 -29.32
CA SER A 240 26.29 56.32 -28.46
C SER A 240 24.92 55.77 -28.85
N VAL A 241 24.40 54.84 -28.09
CA VAL A 241 23.00 54.37 -28.18
C VAL A 241 22.11 55.40 -27.48
N ALA A 242 21.12 55.97 -28.16
CA ALA A 242 20.09 56.80 -27.55
C ALA A 242 19.32 55.99 -26.50
N MET A 243 19.54 56.27 -25.19
CA MET A 243 18.84 55.60 -24.13
C MET A 243 17.56 56.36 -23.76
N ARG A 244 16.45 55.63 -23.65
CA ARG A 244 15.18 56.12 -23.10
C ARG A 244 15.27 56.16 -21.57
N SER A 245 14.96 57.28 -20.92
CA SER A 245 14.88 57.40 -19.46
C SER A 245 13.51 56.95 -18.95
N ILE A 246 13.50 56.16 -17.90
CA ILE A 246 12.31 55.74 -17.14
C ILE A 246 12.31 56.53 -15.81
N VAL A 247 11.28 57.35 -15.62
CA VAL A 247 11.03 58.08 -14.41
C VAL A 247 9.75 57.52 -13.79
N ALA A 248 9.86 56.76 -12.70
CA ALA A 248 8.72 56.17 -11.99
C ALA A 248 9.03 56.05 -10.50
N GLU A 249 8.02 55.88 -9.66
CA GLU A 249 8.22 55.47 -8.27
C GLU A 249 8.56 53.98 -8.17
N PRO A 250 9.46 53.58 -7.26
CA PRO A 250 9.80 52.16 -7.06
C PRO A 250 8.63 51.42 -6.42
N LEU A 251 8.11 50.45 -7.13
CA LEU A 251 7.14 49.49 -6.57
C LEU A 251 7.92 48.37 -5.91
N PRO A 252 7.83 48.19 -4.56
CA PRO A 252 8.55 47.12 -3.89
C PRO A 252 7.87 45.79 -4.12
N VAL A 253 8.63 44.81 -4.63
CA VAL A 253 8.18 43.45 -4.88
C VAL A 253 9.04 42.47 -4.08
N LEU A 254 8.41 41.62 -3.29
CA LEU A 254 9.08 40.54 -2.58
C LEU A 254 8.72 39.21 -3.22
N ARG A 255 9.65 38.60 -3.89
CA ARG A 255 9.44 37.28 -4.52
C ARG A 255 9.93 36.18 -3.59
N LEU A 256 9.04 35.25 -3.22
CA LEU A 256 9.36 34.11 -2.39
C LEU A 256 9.57 32.86 -3.26
N GLN A 257 10.69 32.17 -3.05
CA GLN A 257 11.09 31.01 -3.84
C GLN A 257 11.75 29.94 -2.98
N THR A 258 11.64 28.66 -3.39
CA THR A 258 12.37 27.54 -2.78
C THR A 258 13.52 27.11 -3.71
N LEU A 259 14.73 27.02 -3.19
CA LEU A 259 15.93 26.58 -3.91
C LEU A 259 16.36 25.19 -3.45
N GLY A 260 16.77 24.31 -4.36
CA GLY A 260 17.35 22.98 -4.05
C GLY A 260 16.33 21.90 -3.75
N THR A 261 16.76 20.68 -3.57
CA THR A 261 15.90 19.50 -3.64
C THR A 261 15.73 18.65 -2.39
N HIS A 262 16.39 18.83 -1.23
CA HIS A 262 16.17 17.89 -0.09
C HIS A 262 16.60 18.44 1.30
N GLY A 263 15.68 18.42 2.30
CA GLY A 263 15.91 18.55 3.75
C GLY A 263 15.57 19.92 4.37
N ASN A 264 15.01 19.93 5.59
CA ASN A 264 14.60 21.13 6.33
C ASN A 264 15.73 21.68 7.21
N ARG A 265 16.49 22.66 6.74
CA ARG A 265 17.52 23.31 7.56
C ARG A 265 17.60 24.82 7.30
N SER A 266 17.98 25.59 8.33
CA SER A 266 18.23 27.01 8.20
C SER A 266 19.56 27.27 7.45
N TRP A 267 19.65 28.40 6.74
CA TRP A 267 20.89 28.78 6.08
C TRP A 267 22.06 28.94 7.05
N ARG A 268 21.82 29.27 8.32
CA ARG A 268 22.85 29.34 9.38
C ARG A 268 23.35 27.94 9.79
N GLU A 269 22.49 26.94 9.82
CA GLU A 269 22.88 25.55 10.06
C GLU A 269 23.63 24.95 8.88
N TYR A 270 23.36 25.46 7.69
CA TYR A 270 24.04 25.06 6.46
C TYR A 270 25.53 25.38 6.47
N LEU A 271 25.95 26.43 7.16
CA LEU A 271 27.35 26.78 7.36
C LEU A 271 28.12 25.74 8.18
N VAL A 272 27.45 24.90 8.95
CA VAL A 272 28.04 23.94 9.89
C VAL A 272 27.98 22.51 9.37
N SER A 273 27.09 22.17 8.42
CA SER A 273 26.93 20.80 7.90
C SER A 273 26.64 20.76 6.40
N TYR A 274 27.54 20.13 5.64
CA TYR A 274 27.38 19.84 4.22
C TYR A 274 26.25 18.84 3.97
N GLY A 275 25.03 19.31 3.69
CA GLY A 275 23.92 18.42 3.38
C GLY A 275 22.76 19.17 2.72
N GLY A 276 22.52 18.89 1.43
CA GLY A 276 21.51 19.56 0.62
C GLY A 276 20.07 19.36 1.09
N GLY A 277 19.29 20.43 1.01
CA GLY A 277 17.86 20.43 1.27
C GLY A 277 17.15 21.59 0.62
N PRO A 278 15.81 21.58 0.44
CA PRO A 278 15.11 22.73 -0.06
C PRO A 278 15.30 23.90 0.90
N PHE A 279 15.64 25.03 0.33
CA PHE A 279 16.01 26.23 1.04
C PHE A 279 15.13 27.38 0.55
N ASP A 280 14.41 28.03 1.47
CA ASP A 280 13.51 29.11 1.11
C ASP A 280 14.19 30.45 1.17
N VAL A 281 13.95 31.25 0.16
CA VAL A 281 14.53 32.59 0.01
C VAL A 281 13.46 33.64 -0.33
N ALA A 282 13.71 34.86 0.12
CA ALA A 282 12.99 36.05 -0.26
C ALA A 282 13.89 36.91 -1.13
N LEU A 283 13.40 37.30 -2.30
CA LEU A 283 14.12 38.11 -3.28
C LEU A 283 13.42 39.45 -3.40
N PRO A 284 13.88 40.50 -2.70
CA PRO A 284 13.37 41.83 -2.89
C PRO A 284 13.88 42.44 -4.21
N VAL A 285 12.96 42.98 -4.99
CA VAL A 285 13.25 43.75 -6.20
C VAL A 285 12.40 45.01 -6.23
N PHE A 286 12.87 46.05 -6.90
CA PHE A 286 12.10 47.28 -7.14
C PHE A 286 11.70 47.31 -8.62
N ARG A 287 10.42 47.49 -8.88
CA ARG A 287 9.89 47.56 -10.25
C ARG A 287 9.63 49.03 -10.61
N TYR A 288 10.34 49.51 -11.63
CA TYR A 288 10.20 50.80 -12.24
C TYR A 288 9.52 50.63 -13.60
N ALA A 289 8.23 50.88 -13.69
CA ALA A 289 7.43 50.54 -14.86
C ALA A 289 7.62 49.06 -15.24
N ASP A 290 8.28 48.75 -16.38
CA ASP A 290 8.47 47.41 -16.90
C ASP A 290 9.83 46.78 -16.52
N VAL A 291 10.65 47.52 -15.72
CA VAL A 291 12.02 47.13 -15.40
C VAL A 291 12.14 46.76 -13.92
N GLU A 292 12.68 45.60 -13.63
CA GLU A 292 13.01 45.19 -12.27
C GLU A 292 14.49 45.44 -11.98
N VAL A 293 14.77 46.07 -10.84
CA VAL A 293 16.12 46.34 -10.35
C VAL A 293 16.32 45.73 -8.98
N ILE A 294 17.51 45.22 -8.73
CA ILE A 294 17.90 44.63 -7.44
C ILE A 294 18.32 45.78 -6.50
N PRO A 295 17.94 45.76 -5.20
CA PRO A 295 18.28 46.82 -4.26
C PRO A 295 19.76 47.21 -4.26
N ASP A 296 20.66 46.25 -4.21
CA ASP A 296 22.13 46.47 -4.15
C ASP A 296 22.78 46.79 -5.50
N ASP A 297 22.03 46.77 -6.59
CA ASP A 297 22.57 47.07 -7.91
C ASP A 297 22.85 48.59 -8.04
N MET A 298 24.10 48.91 -8.29
CA MET A 298 24.54 50.29 -8.43
C MET A 298 24.27 50.84 -9.83
N ARG A 299 23.80 50.05 -10.79
CA ARG A 299 23.53 50.44 -12.16
C ARG A 299 22.23 51.22 -12.29
N ASP A 300 22.23 52.25 -13.07
CA ASP A 300 21.05 53.08 -13.38
C ASP A 300 20.51 52.80 -14.80
N PHE A 301 20.86 51.65 -15.36
CA PHE A 301 20.38 51.21 -16.68
C PHE A 301 20.13 49.69 -16.73
N SER A 302 19.19 49.29 -17.58
CA SER A 302 18.81 47.90 -17.81
C SER A 302 18.49 47.66 -19.28
N THR A 303 18.48 46.38 -19.69
CA THR A 303 18.08 45.99 -21.04
C THR A 303 16.69 45.35 -20.97
N LEU A 304 15.76 45.91 -21.72
CA LEU A 304 14.41 45.37 -21.85
C LEU A 304 14.44 44.01 -22.60
N ALA A 305 13.39 43.21 -22.49
CA ALA A 305 13.22 41.98 -23.23
C ALA A 305 13.22 42.17 -24.76
N SER A 306 12.95 43.40 -25.23
CA SER A 306 13.06 43.85 -26.64
C SER A 306 14.49 44.01 -27.12
N GLY A 307 15.50 44.04 -26.23
CA GLY A 307 16.90 44.35 -26.51
C GLY A 307 17.20 45.88 -26.43
N GLU A 308 16.23 46.72 -26.10
CA GLU A 308 16.40 48.16 -25.93
C GLU A 308 17.07 48.42 -24.55
N MET A 309 18.10 49.29 -24.56
CA MET A 309 18.70 49.78 -23.30
C MET A 309 17.96 51.02 -22.78
N VAL A 310 17.59 50.96 -21.50
CA VAL A 310 16.87 52.05 -20.84
C VAL A 310 17.65 52.51 -19.61
N ARG A 311 17.64 53.85 -19.37
CA ARG A 311 18.16 54.46 -18.13
C ARG A 311 17.04 54.60 -17.12
N ILE A 312 17.26 54.25 -15.86
CA ILE A 312 16.28 54.29 -14.79
C ILE A 312 16.72 55.41 -13.82
N GLU A 313 15.86 56.42 -13.61
CA GLU A 313 16.10 57.40 -12.56
C GLU A 313 15.69 56.81 -11.20
N ARG A 314 16.63 56.10 -10.57
CA ARG A 314 16.36 55.39 -9.30
C ARG A 314 16.21 56.38 -8.14
N GLN A 315 15.17 56.13 -7.30
CA GLN A 315 14.89 56.86 -6.06
C GLN A 315 15.50 56.12 -4.87
N ARG A 316 16.84 56.10 -4.77
CA ARG A 316 17.59 55.29 -3.81
C ARG A 316 17.18 55.52 -2.35
N ALA A 317 16.97 56.78 -1.96
CA ALA A 317 16.50 57.12 -0.61
C ALA A 317 15.14 56.48 -0.27
N ARG A 318 14.28 56.30 -1.29
CA ARG A 318 12.99 55.63 -1.11
C ARG A 318 13.16 54.09 -1.04
N GLU A 319 14.05 53.55 -1.86
CA GLU A 319 14.42 52.13 -1.84
C GLU A 319 15.03 51.73 -0.50
N ASP A 320 15.92 52.57 0.08
CA ASP A 320 16.54 52.32 1.40
C ASP A 320 15.47 52.26 2.52
N LEU A 321 14.51 53.19 2.52
CA LEU A 321 13.40 53.16 3.48
C LEU A 321 12.55 51.89 3.37
N LEU A 322 12.29 51.44 2.15
CA LEU A 322 11.57 50.16 1.92
C LEU A 322 12.38 48.95 2.37
N MET A 323 13.69 48.95 2.18
CA MET A 323 14.56 47.90 2.70
C MET A 323 14.64 47.87 4.23
N ASP A 324 14.63 49.02 4.89
CA ASP A 324 14.55 49.15 6.37
C ASP A 324 13.23 48.53 6.87
N GLU A 325 12.11 48.80 6.20
CA GLU A 325 10.83 48.19 6.51
C GLU A 325 10.87 46.66 6.34
N LEU A 326 11.55 46.15 5.29
CA LEU A 326 11.75 44.71 5.06
C LEU A 326 12.63 44.08 6.15
N ALA A 327 13.70 44.75 6.57
CA ALA A 327 14.58 44.29 7.65
C ALA A 327 13.81 44.05 8.96
N GLY A 328 12.76 44.86 9.25
CA GLY A 328 11.87 44.66 10.37
C GLY A 328 11.06 43.34 10.36
N SER A 329 11.00 42.65 9.25
CA SER A 329 10.28 41.36 9.11
C SER A 329 11.07 40.14 9.58
N GLY A 330 12.31 40.31 10.06
CA GLY A 330 13.17 39.20 10.46
C GLY A 330 13.91 38.49 9.31
N LEU A 331 13.82 39.04 8.10
CA LEU A 331 14.61 38.56 6.96
C LEU A 331 16.05 39.10 7.04
N GLU A 332 17.02 38.24 6.87
CA GLU A 332 18.45 38.58 6.86
C GLU A 332 19.07 38.24 5.50
N LYS A 333 19.99 39.08 5.05
CA LYS A 333 20.68 38.82 3.79
C LYS A 333 21.55 37.57 3.87
N ILE A 334 21.38 36.68 2.90
CA ILE A 334 22.11 35.43 2.82
C ILE A 334 23.46 35.66 2.15
N PRO A 335 24.57 35.23 2.75
CA PRO A 335 25.89 35.35 2.12
C PRO A 335 25.95 34.57 0.80
N GLY A 336 26.47 35.21 -0.28
CA GLY A 336 26.50 34.60 -1.61
C GLY A 336 27.20 33.24 -1.68
N TYR A 337 28.20 32.99 -0.84
CA TYR A 337 28.89 31.69 -0.81
C TYR A 337 28.01 30.52 -0.32
N VAL A 338 26.97 30.79 0.46
CA VAL A 338 26.00 29.79 0.88
C VAL A 338 25.15 29.33 -0.29
N LEU A 339 24.75 30.29 -1.15
CA LEU A 339 23.88 30.03 -2.28
C LEU A 339 24.60 29.35 -3.45
N HIS A 340 25.92 29.46 -3.54
CA HIS A 340 26.71 28.74 -4.55
C HIS A 340 26.57 27.23 -4.50
N THR A 341 26.10 26.67 -3.40
CA THR A 341 25.85 25.23 -3.26
C THR A 341 24.55 24.75 -3.96
N PHE A 342 23.71 25.66 -4.43
CA PHE A 342 22.36 25.39 -4.96
C PHE A 342 22.19 25.67 -6.47
N GLY A 343 23.24 25.72 -7.24
CA GLY A 343 23.19 26.08 -8.64
C GLY A 343 23.48 27.59 -8.87
N ARG A 344 22.83 28.23 -9.86
CA ARG A 344 22.97 29.68 -10.09
C ARG A 344 22.28 30.41 -8.92
N PRO A 345 23.05 31.07 -8.03
CA PRO A 345 22.46 31.75 -6.90
C PRO A 345 21.64 32.96 -7.39
N PRO A 346 20.47 33.17 -6.82
CA PRO A 346 19.78 34.44 -7.03
C PRO A 346 20.62 35.59 -6.40
N GLU A 347 20.77 36.65 -7.13
CA GLU A 347 21.39 37.85 -6.59
C GLU A 347 20.49 38.44 -5.52
N ASN A 348 21.09 38.83 -4.39
CA ASN A 348 20.37 39.55 -3.31
C ASN A 348 19.26 38.74 -2.61
N ALA A 349 19.57 37.49 -2.20
CA ALA A 349 18.65 36.64 -1.47
C ALA A 349 18.65 36.93 0.04
N TYR A 350 17.46 36.88 0.63
CA TYR A 350 17.20 36.98 2.07
C TYR A 350 16.57 35.72 2.59
N GLY A 351 16.80 35.37 3.85
CA GLY A 351 16.24 34.23 4.53
C GLY A 351 15.95 34.48 5.98
N LEU A 352 15.14 33.63 6.59
CA LEU A 352 14.90 33.67 8.02
C LEU A 352 16.05 32.96 8.77
N ALA A 353 16.35 33.42 9.97
CA ALA A 353 17.36 32.82 10.83
C ALA A 353 17.09 31.34 11.14
N PHE A 354 15.82 30.96 11.12
CA PHE A 354 15.38 29.58 11.32
C PHE A 354 14.37 29.19 10.21
N GLU A 355 14.67 28.10 9.52
CA GLU A 355 13.86 27.60 8.39
C GLU A 355 12.40 27.33 8.78
N GLY A 356 12.16 26.80 9.97
CA GLY A 356 10.81 26.58 10.51
C GLY A 356 10.00 27.85 10.76
N GLY A 357 10.59 29.03 10.62
CA GLY A 357 9.92 30.33 10.76
C GLY A 357 9.04 30.73 9.58
N TRP A 358 9.25 30.17 8.38
CA TRP A 358 8.51 30.51 7.18
C TRP A 358 6.98 30.42 7.30
N PRO A 359 6.39 29.39 7.92
CA PRO A 359 4.94 29.36 8.14
C PRO A 359 4.41 30.53 8.99
N ALA A 360 5.19 30.97 9.98
CA ALA A 360 4.83 32.15 10.80
C ALA A 360 5.00 33.46 10.02
N PHE A 361 6.08 33.56 9.26
CA PHE A 361 6.32 34.70 8.33
C PHE A 361 5.16 34.86 7.34
N MET A 362 4.72 33.73 6.72
CA MET A 362 3.59 33.72 5.79
C MET A 362 2.28 34.20 6.45
N ARG A 363 2.03 33.81 7.71
CA ARG A 363 0.80 34.20 8.41
C ARG A 363 0.77 35.67 8.85
N ASN A 364 1.89 36.18 9.30
CA ASN A 364 1.97 37.46 9.98
C ASN A 364 2.64 38.56 9.12
N GLU A 365 3.87 38.27 8.66
CA GLU A 365 4.70 39.32 8.03
C GLU A 365 4.27 39.60 6.59
N VAL A 366 3.84 38.58 5.83
CA VAL A 366 3.32 38.82 4.47
C VAL A 366 2.10 39.76 4.48
N LEU A 367 1.21 39.58 5.46
CA LEU A 367 0.05 40.49 5.61
C LEU A 367 0.50 41.90 5.97
N ARG A 368 1.46 42.04 6.90
CA ARG A 368 2.03 43.34 7.30
C ARG A 368 2.71 44.03 6.11
N LEU A 369 3.57 43.31 5.38
CA LEU A 369 4.28 43.87 4.21
C LEU A 369 3.31 44.32 3.12
N ARG A 370 2.25 43.57 2.87
CA ARG A 370 1.20 44.00 1.92
C ARG A 370 0.49 45.25 2.38
N SER A 371 0.26 45.40 3.70
CA SER A 371 -0.40 46.60 4.24
C SER A 371 0.45 47.88 4.14
N VAL A 372 1.78 47.75 4.04
CA VAL A 372 2.69 48.89 3.84
C VAL A 372 3.14 49.06 2.38
N GLY A 373 2.51 48.33 1.44
CA GLY A 373 2.66 48.57 0.00
C GLY A 373 3.57 47.58 -0.75
N TRP A 374 4.12 46.59 -0.10
CA TRP A 374 4.87 45.50 -0.78
C TRP A 374 3.95 44.58 -1.58
N GLN A 375 4.29 44.35 -2.83
CA GLN A 375 3.72 43.25 -3.58
C GLN A 375 4.47 41.95 -3.24
N VAL A 376 3.75 40.93 -2.79
CA VAL A 376 4.37 39.61 -2.50
C VAL A 376 3.96 38.64 -3.57
N GLU A 377 4.94 38.20 -4.35
CA GLU A 377 4.83 37.24 -5.42
C GLU A 377 5.39 35.86 -4.96
N PHE A 378 4.77 34.79 -5.42
CA PHE A 378 5.23 33.42 -5.12
C PHE A 378 5.71 32.75 -6.39
N ALA A 379 6.92 32.25 -6.39
CA ALA A 379 7.40 31.38 -7.43
C ALA A 379 6.64 30.05 -7.39
N ALA A 380 6.52 29.36 -8.52
CA ALA A 380 5.78 28.12 -8.63
C ALA A 380 6.30 27.00 -7.69
N ASP A 381 7.59 27.02 -7.39
CA ASP A 381 8.30 26.10 -6.53
C ASP A 381 8.27 26.47 -5.03
N TYR A 382 7.64 27.59 -4.64
CA TYR A 382 7.62 28.02 -3.25
C TYR A 382 6.71 27.15 -2.37
N ARG A 383 7.33 26.36 -1.48
CA ARG A 383 6.67 25.31 -0.67
C ARG A 383 5.81 25.81 0.51
N HIS A 384 5.91 27.10 0.91
CA HIS A 384 5.14 27.66 2.03
C HIS A 384 3.99 28.55 1.55
N ARG A 385 3.65 28.51 0.27
CA ARG A 385 2.51 29.23 -0.26
C ARG A 385 1.24 28.74 0.46
N LEU A 386 0.54 29.68 1.10
CA LEU A 386 -0.71 29.41 1.81
C LEU A 386 -1.86 29.82 0.88
N LEU A 387 -2.57 28.82 0.40
CA LEU A 387 -3.73 29.02 -0.48
C LEU A 387 -5.00 28.81 0.33
N GLU A 388 -6.07 29.51 -0.04
CA GLU A 388 -7.39 29.31 0.56
C GLU A 388 -8.30 28.57 -0.41
N VAL A 389 -9.22 27.79 0.14
CA VAL A 389 -10.20 27.06 -0.66
C VAL A 389 -11.31 28.03 -1.07
N GLU A 390 -11.48 28.23 -2.37
CA GLU A 390 -12.52 29.10 -2.97
C GLU A 390 -13.87 28.41 -3.01
N ALA A 391 -13.88 27.13 -3.40
CA ALA A 391 -15.11 26.34 -3.50
C ALA A 391 -14.85 24.86 -3.21
N TRP A 392 -15.93 24.14 -2.92
CA TRP A 392 -15.96 22.72 -2.64
C TRP A 392 -16.93 22.05 -3.58
N ASP A 393 -16.53 20.93 -4.15
CA ASP A 393 -17.42 20.09 -4.95
C ASP A 393 -17.30 18.62 -4.56
N ALA A 394 -18.34 17.84 -4.85
CA ALA A 394 -18.33 16.43 -4.66
C ALA A 394 -19.31 15.76 -5.62
N ASP A 395 -18.80 14.83 -6.41
CA ASP A 395 -19.55 14.04 -7.36
C ASP A 395 -19.59 12.58 -6.90
N LEU A 396 -20.75 11.95 -6.98
CA LEU A 396 -20.95 10.56 -6.65
C LEU A 396 -21.42 9.83 -7.92
N VAL A 397 -20.54 8.98 -8.46
CA VAL A 397 -20.76 8.26 -9.71
C VAL A 397 -20.88 6.78 -9.43
N GLU A 398 -21.94 6.12 -9.95
CA GLU A 398 -22.05 4.67 -9.86
C GLU A 398 -20.95 4.00 -10.68
N SER A 399 -20.28 3.06 -10.07
CA SER A 399 -19.22 2.25 -10.65
C SER A 399 -19.71 0.81 -10.81
N GLU A 400 -18.89 -0.08 -11.35
CA GLU A 400 -19.26 -1.48 -11.57
C GLU A 400 -19.61 -2.22 -10.28
N ASN A 401 -20.60 -3.11 -10.35
CA ASN A 401 -21.01 -4.02 -9.26
C ASN A 401 -21.55 -3.36 -7.98
N GLY A 402 -22.23 -2.22 -8.08
CA GLY A 402 -22.85 -1.54 -6.94
C GLY A 402 -21.85 -0.82 -6.02
N TRP A 403 -20.74 -0.40 -6.57
CA TRP A 403 -19.81 0.53 -5.98
C TRP A 403 -20.07 1.93 -6.51
N PHE A 404 -19.67 2.93 -5.72
CA PHE A 404 -19.68 4.34 -6.10
C PHE A 404 -18.28 4.90 -6.00
N ASP A 405 -17.93 5.76 -6.92
CA ASP A 405 -16.73 6.58 -6.85
C ASP A 405 -17.11 7.97 -6.35
N LEU A 406 -16.71 8.29 -5.13
CA LEU A 406 -16.87 9.60 -4.51
C LEU A 406 -15.66 10.46 -4.89
N ASP A 407 -15.87 11.35 -5.83
CA ASP A 407 -14.87 12.32 -6.28
C ASP A 407 -15.10 13.66 -5.59
N MET A 408 -14.28 13.95 -4.58
CA MET A 408 -14.32 15.20 -3.81
C MET A 408 -13.21 16.13 -4.28
N GLY A 409 -13.56 17.37 -4.57
CA GLY A 409 -12.62 18.41 -5.02
C GLY A 409 -12.67 19.67 -4.17
N ILE A 410 -11.58 20.39 -4.18
CA ILE A 410 -11.47 21.78 -3.73
C ILE A 410 -10.98 22.62 -4.89
N ILE A 411 -11.54 23.84 -5.03
CA ILE A 411 -11.11 24.81 -6.02
C ILE A 411 -10.20 25.80 -5.32
N VAL A 412 -9.00 25.95 -5.87
CA VAL A 412 -7.95 26.81 -5.36
C VAL A 412 -7.33 27.53 -6.56
N GLU A 413 -7.36 28.85 -6.58
CA GLU A 413 -6.91 29.69 -7.70
C GLU A 413 -7.52 29.29 -9.06
N GLY A 414 -8.79 28.86 -9.03
CA GLY A 414 -9.52 28.43 -10.23
C GLY A 414 -9.20 27.01 -10.70
N GLU A 415 -8.24 26.30 -10.07
CA GLU A 415 -7.92 24.91 -10.37
C GLU A 415 -8.60 23.96 -9.40
N ARG A 416 -9.12 22.83 -9.92
CA ARG A 416 -9.73 21.77 -9.11
C ARG A 416 -8.67 20.77 -8.64
N LEU A 417 -8.49 20.67 -7.34
CA LEU A 417 -7.59 19.72 -6.71
C LEU A 417 -8.39 18.57 -6.07
N PRO A 418 -8.01 17.30 -6.24
CA PRO A 418 -8.68 16.19 -5.61
C PRO A 418 -8.44 16.19 -4.09
N LEU A 419 -9.53 16.15 -3.31
CA LEU A 419 -9.47 16.23 -1.84
C LEU A 419 -9.05 14.90 -1.19
N ALA A 420 -9.40 13.75 -1.78
CA ALA A 420 -9.15 12.45 -1.19
C ALA A 420 -7.67 12.18 -0.85
N PRO A 421 -6.69 12.42 -1.74
CA PRO A 421 -5.28 12.27 -1.41
C PRO A 421 -4.79 13.24 -0.34
N LEU A 422 -5.33 14.46 -0.29
CA LEU A 422 -4.99 15.46 0.71
C LEU A 422 -5.46 15.05 2.12
N LEU A 423 -6.68 14.54 2.23
CA LEU A 423 -7.20 13.97 3.49
C LEU A 423 -6.41 12.74 3.93
N ALA A 424 -6.08 11.85 3.00
CA ALA A 424 -5.26 10.68 3.32
C ALA A 424 -3.87 11.06 3.85
N ALA A 425 -3.28 12.14 3.34
CA ALA A 425 -2.02 12.69 3.84
C ALA A 425 -2.20 13.34 5.22
N LEU A 426 -3.27 14.11 5.43
CA LEU A 426 -3.62 14.72 6.71
C LEU A 426 -3.78 13.67 7.81
N PHE A 427 -4.57 12.64 7.58
CA PHE A 427 -4.86 11.58 8.57
C PHE A 427 -3.63 10.75 8.93
N ARG A 428 -2.68 10.61 8.02
CA ARG A 428 -1.38 9.97 8.31
C ARG A 428 -0.45 10.86 9.15
N ARG A 429 -0.54 12.17 9.00
CA ARG A 429 0.34 13.14 9.67
C ARG A 429 -0.16 13.52 11.06
N ASP A 430 -1.48 13.66 11.23
CA ASP A 430 -2.10 14.12 12.47
C ASP A 430 -3.08 13.07 13.02
N GLY A 431 -2.63 12.34 14.03
CA GLY A 431 -3.41 11.26 14.66
C GLY A 431 -4.69 11.71 15.36
N ARG A 432 -4.88 13.03 15.63
CA ARG A 432 -6.12 13.55 16.22
C ARG A 432 -7.34 13.24 15.36
N TRP A 433 -7.17 13.16 14.06
CA TRP A 433 -8.24 12.85 13.10
C TRP A 433 -8.70 11.39 13.13
N LEU A 434 -7.89 10.48 13.68
CA LEU A 434 -8.18 9.06 13.79
C LEU A 434 -8.95 8.68 15.06
N ASP A 435 -8.94 9.55 16.08
CA ASP A 435 -9.60 9.32 17.35
C ASP A 435 -10.86 10.19 17.49
N PRO A 436 -12.07 9.61 17.62
CA PRO A 436 -13.31 10.37 17.74
C PRO A 436 -13.34 11.37 18.91
N GLY A 437 -12.67 11.04 20.02
CA GLY A 437 -12.60 11.91 21.18
C GLY A 437 -11.70 13.12 20.95
N LEU A 438 -10.56 12.93 20.29
CA LEU A 438 -9.65 14.01 19.91
C LEU A 438 -10.20 14.81 18.73
N LEU A 439 -10.87 14.18 17.77
CA LEU A 439 -11.56 14.85 16.66
C LEU A 439 -12.61 15.85 17.16
N ALA A 440 -13.37 15.47 18.20
CA ALA A 440 -14.37 16.34 18.80
C ALA A 440 -13.74 17.60 19.44
N GLN A 441 -12.49 17.52 19.92
CA GLN A 441 -11.77 18.61 20.56
C GLN A 441 -11.18 19.62 19.57
N ILE A 442 -11.05 19.27 18.28
CA ILE A 442 -10.62 20.19 17.22
C ILE A 442 -11.70 21.28 17.10
N ALA A 443 -11.32 22.56 17.24
CA ALA A 443 -12.25 23.66 17.11
C ALA A 443 -12.77 23.77 15.66
N ASP A 444 -14.06 24.02 15.47
CA ASP A 444 -14.66 24.14 14.13
C ASP A 444 -14.04 25.26 13.30
N GLN A 445 -13.59 26.34 13.95
CA GLN A 445 -12.93 27.46 13.29
C GLN A 445 -11.42 27.23 13.06
N GLU A 446 -10.86 26.14 13.55
CA GLU A 446 -9.44 25.81 13.33
C GLU A 446 -9.18 25.65 11.83
N LEU A 447 -8.15 26.36 11.33
CA LEU A 447 -7.72 26.25 9.95
C LEU A 447 -6.71 25.11 9.84
N ILE A 448 -7.07 24.09 9.10
CA ILE A 448 -6.28 22.88 8.89
C ILE A 448 -5.45 23.03 7.62
N GLU A 449 -4.16 22.80 7.71
CA GLU A 449 -3.27 22.81 6.55
C GLU A 449 -3.31 21.45 5.83
N LEU A 450 -3.82 21.43 4.62
CA LEU A 450 -3.71 20.35 3.65
C LEU A 450 -2.43 20.57 2.84
N VAL A 451 -1.69 19.51 2.56
CA VAL A 451 -0.42 19.56 1.82
C VAL A 451 -0.53 18.68 0.59
N THR A 452 -0.32 19.28 -0.58
CA THR A 452 -0.29 18.54 -1.86
C THR A 452 1.02 17.72 -2.01
N PRO A 453 1.11 16.78 -2.95
CA PRO A 453 2.37 16.10 -3.26
C PRO A 453 3.49 17.06 -3.65
N ASP A 454 3.16 18.18 -4.31
CA ASP A 454 4.08 19.24 -4.72
C ASP A 454 4.38 20.24 -3.60
N ASN A 455 3.99 19.89 -2.37
CA ASN A 455 4.23 20.66 -1.14
C ASN A 455 3.51 22.01 -1.04
N LEU A 456 2.48 22.26 -1.85
CA LEU A 456 1.59 23.40 -1.68
C LEU A 456 0.76 23.24 -0.40
N ARG A 457 0.60 24.34 0.35
CA ARG A 457 -0.17 24.36 1.60
C ARG A 457 -1.49 25.06 1.39
N ILE A 458 -2.59 24.34 1.65
CA ILE A 458 -3.95 24.84 1.46
C ILE A 458 -4.62 24.89 2.83
N ARG A 459 -5.24 26.00 3.17
CA ARG A 459 -6.01 26.16 4.40
C ARG A 459 -7.46 25.77 4.17
N ALA A 460 -7.92 24.84 4.98
CA ALA A 460 -9.30 24.39 4.98
C ALA A 460 -9.89 24.48 6.41
N PRO A 461 -11.10 24.99 6.61
CA PRO A 461 -11.70 25.08 7.94
C PRO A 461 -12.07 23.67 8.46
N ALA A 462 -11.74 23.39 9.72
CA ALA A 462 -11.98 22.09 10.35
C ALA A 462 -13.44 21.62 10.28
N TRP A 463 -14.40 22.55 10.39
CA TRP A 463 -15.83 22.20 10.34
C TRP A 463 -16.25 21.55 9.01
N ARG A 464 -15.55 21.80 7.92
CA ARG A 464 -15.79 21.14 6.62
C ARG A 464 -15.22 19.70 6.57
N LEU A 465 -14.06 19.49 7.22
CA LEU A 465 -13.32 18.24 7.16
C LEU A 465 -13.77 17.23 8.24
N LYS A 466 -14.18 17.73 9.43
CA LYS A 466 -14.61 16.88 10.55
C LYS A 466 -15.71 15.86 10.20
N PRO A 467 -16.79 16.24 9.45
CA PRO A 467 -17.79 15.26 9.05
C PRO A 467 -17.25 14.15 8.16
N LEU A 468 -16.34 14.48 7.24
CA LEU A 468 -15.69 13.47 6.39
C LEU A 468 -14.84 12.51 7.22
N ALA A 469 -14.05 13.04 8.15
CA ALA A 469 -13.25 12.21 9.05
C ALA A 469 -14.14 11.33 9.94
N ALA A 470 -15.17 11.90 10.58
CA ALA A 470 -16.06 11.14 11.46
C ALA A 470 -16.78 9.99 10.73
N THR A 471 -17.13 10.21 9.45
CA THR A 471 -17.99 9.30 8.69
C THR A 471 -17.22 8.33 7.81
N LEU A 472 -16.13 8.78 7.17
CA LEU A 472 -15.46 8.03 6.09
C LEU A 472 -14.00 7.65 6.40
N ILE A 473 -13.50 7.88 7.62
CA ILE A 473 -12.08 7.70 7.95
C ILE A 473 -11.56 6.30 7.68
N ASP A 474 -12.39 5.30 7.88
CA ASP A 474 -12.09 3.90 7.62
C ASP A 474 -11.85 3.59 6.13
N LEU A 475 -12.37 4.43 5.23
CA LEU A 475 -12.16 4.33 3.78
C LEU A 475 -10.83 4.97 3.34
N PHE A 476 -10.31 5.91 4.15
CA PHE A 476 -9.01 6.52 3.93
C PHE A 476 -7.84 5.67 4.45
N ASP A 477 -8.10 4.78 5.40
CA ASP A 477 -7.07 3.85 5.89
C ASP A 477 -6.84 2.75 4.85
N GLY A 478 -5.73 2.86 4.15
CA GLY A 478 -5.41 1.98 3.01
C GLY A 478 -5.80 2.53 1.64
N PHE A 479 -6.13 3.81 1.57
CA PHE A 479 -6.35 4.50 0.30
C PHE A 479 -5.14 4.31 -0.64
N PRO A 480 -5.32 3.64 -1.79
CA PRO A 480 -4.18 3.25 -2.65
C PRO A 480 -3.58 4.41 -3.43
N GLY A 481 -4.12 5.61 -3.27
CA GLY A 481 -3.89 6.75 -4.15
C GLY A 481 -4.90 6.78 -5.31
N GLY A 482 -5.15 7.96 -5.81
CA GLY A 482 -6.16 8.22 -6.83
C GLY A 482 -6.94 9.48 -6.49
N ASN A 483 -7.80 9.95 -7.37
CA ASN A 483 -8.53 11.19 -7.19
C ASN A 483 -9.89 10.97 -6.50
N SER A 484 -10.45 9.76 -6.56
CA SER A 484 -11.75 9.39 -6.00
C SER A 484 -11.62 8.36 -4.89
N LEU A 485 -12.56 8.40 -3.96
CA LEU A 485 -12.71 7.42 -2.89
C LEU A 485 -13.76 6.39 -3.31
N ARG A 486 -13.36 5.13 -3.39
CA ARG A 486 -14.29 4.06 -3.73
C ARG A 486 -15.15 3.70 -2.53
N VAL A 487 -16.46 3.96 -2.63
CA VAL A 487 -17.46 3.79 -1.58
C VAL A 487 -18.39 2.65 -1.97
N SER A 488 -18.67 1.75 -1.05
CA SER A 488 -19.63 0.70 -1.31
C SER A 488 -21.06 1.22 -1.16
N ARG A 489 -22.01 0.59 -1.84
CA ARG A 489 -23.44 0.89 -1.63
C ARG A 489 -23.88 0.76 -0.17
N PHE A 490 -23.13 0.02 0.64
CA PHE A 490 -23.40 -0.17 2.06
C PHE A 490 -23.03 1.03 2.92
N ASP A 491 -22.26 1.97 2.37
CA ASP A 491 -21.93 3.23 3.00
C ASP A 491 -22.92 4.35 2.65
N ALA A 492 -23.97 4.04 1.86
CA ALA A 492 -25.00 5.01 1.47
C ALA A 492 -25.67 5.75 2.64
N PRO A 493 -26.02 5.11 3.79
CA PRO A 493 -26.55 5.83 4.94
C PRO A 493 -25.56 6.88 5.50
N ARG A 494 -24.28 6.58 5.48
CA ARG A 494 -23.22 7.49 5.92
C ARG A 494 -23.05 8.68 4.95
N LEU A 495 -23.20 8.44 3.65
CA LEU A 495 -23.19 9.48 2.64
C LEU A 495 -24.43 10.39 2.77
N ALA A 496 -25.59 9.81 3.06
CA ALA A 496 -26.81 10.57 3.32
C ALA A 496 -26.66 11.46 4.56
N GLU A 497 -26.06 10.95 5.65
CA GLU A 497 -25.77 11.73 6.86
C GLU A 497 -24.85 12.91 6.57
N LEU A 498 -23.84 12.74 5.71
CA LEU A 498 -22.99 13.83 5.25
C LEU A 498 -23.75 14.89 4.45
N ASN A 499 -24.66 14.44 3.57
CA ASN A 499 -25.47 15.31 2.74
C ASN A 499 -26.50 16.10 3.58
N ASP A 500 -27.15 15.46 4.57
CA ASP A 500 -28.13 16.10 5.49
C ASP A 500 -27.46 17.14 6.41
N SER A 501 -26.15 17.04 6.64
CA SER A 501 -25.44 18.02 7.47
C SER A 501 -25.35 19.43 6.88
N SER A 502 -25.90 19.70 5.68
CA SER A 502 -25.81 20.94 4.89
C SER A 502 -24.39 21.43 4.61
N ARG A 503 -23.40 20.64 4.98
CA ARG A 503 -21.97 20.97 4.82
C ARG A 503 -21.40 20.47 3.51
N TRP A 504 -22.00 19.39 2.97
CA TRP A 504 -21.65 18.80 1.69
C TRP A 504 -22.90 18.58 0.84
N GLN A 505 -22.81 18.88 -0.44
CA GLN A 505 -23.84 18.58 -1.43
C GLN A 505 -23.22 17.72 -2.50
N PHE A 506 -23.72 16.49 -2.63
CA PHE A 506 -23.25 15.56 -3.66
C PHE A 506 -24.09 15.72 -4.93
N ARG A 507 -23.43 15.78 -6.09
CA ARG A 507 -24.12 15.65 -7.37
C ARG A 507 -24.28 14.18 -7.72
N GLY A 508 -25.36 13.77 -8.40
CA GLY A 508 -25.66 12.36 -8.73
C GLY A 508 -26.43 11.58 -7.64
N GLN A 509 -27.25 12.24 -6.85
CA GLN A 509 -27.78 11.76 -5.57
C GLN A 509 -28.97 10.79 -5.62
N SER A 510 -29.77 10.73 -6.68
CA SER A 510 -31.10 10.09 -6.64
C SER A 510 -31.05 8.63 -6.17
N ASP A 511 -30.10 7.87 -6.65
CA ASP A 511 -30.03 6.42 -6.39
C ASP A 511 -29.40 6.11 -5.03
N VAL A 512 -28.50 6.97 -4.56
CA VAL A 512 -27.85 6.80 -3.25
C VAL A 512 -28.78 7.17 -2.11
N LEU A 513 -29.58 8.23 -2.25
CA LEU A 513 -30.58 8.61 -1.24
C LEU A 513 -31.67 7.55 -1.15
N ALA A 514 -32.19 7.04 -2.27
CA ALA A 514 -33.13 5.94 -2.28
C ALA A 514 -32.59 4.68 -1.61
N LEU A 515 -31.31 4.36 -1.86
CA LEU A 515 -30.63 3.25 -1.20
C LEU A 515 -30.39 3.51 0.30
N ALA A 516 -30.04 4.74 0.66
CA ALA A 516 -29.85 5.14 2.06
C ALA A 516 -31.17 5.04 2.85
N GLU A 517 -32.27 5.51 2.28
CA GLU A 517 -33.62 5.36 2.87
C GLU A 517 -33.96 3.88 3.06
N GLN A 518 -33.74 3.03 2.06
CA GLN A 518 -33.94 1.59 2.15
C GLN A 518 -33.10 0.93 3.25
N LEU A 519 -31.83 1.31 3.37
CA LEU A 519 -30.91 0.78 4.39
C LEU A 519 -31.20 1.36 5.79
N THR A 520 -31.70 2.59 5.88
CA THR A 520 -32.03 3.26 7.15
C THR A 520 -33.39 2.80 7.66
N ALA A 521 -34.36 2.58 6.78
CA ALA A 521 -35.63 1.92 7.11
C ALA A 521 -35.45 0.52 7.70
N ALA A 522 -34.28 -0.09 7.43
CA ALA A 522 -33.84 -1.36 8.00
C ALA A 522 -33.44 -1.31 9.48
N GLN A 523 -33.32 -0.17 10.11
CA GLN A 523 -33.17 -0.09 11.59
C GLN A 523 -34.41 -0.53 12.35
N GLY A 524 -35.57 -0.68 11.65
CA GLY A 524 -36.70 -1.46 12.11
C GLY A 524 -36.95 -2.63 11.15
N ILE A 525 -36.20 -3.76 11.33
CA ILE A 525 -36.49 -4.99 10.57
C ILE A 525 -37.95 -5.31 10.78
N SER A 526 -38.76 -5.19 9.73
CA SER A 526 -40.19 -5.44 9.81
C SER A 526 -40.42 -6.89 10.25
N HIS A 527 -41.36 -7.09 11.16
CA HIS A 527 -41.77 -8.43 11.56
C HIS A 527 -42.26 -9.20 10.32
N ILE A 528 -41.78 -10.42 10.18
CA ILE A 528 -42.15 -11.31 9.09
C ILE A 528 -42.78 -12.56 9.70
N ASP A 529 -43.96 -12.89 9.28
CA ASP A 529 -44.64 -14.11 9.68
C ASP A 529 -43.90 -15.34 9.13
N PRO A 530 -43.73 -16.40 9.92
CA PRO A 530 -43.19 -17.65 9.44
C PRO A 530 -44.04 -18.23 8.29
N PRO A 531 -43.39 -18.95 7.32
CA PRO A 531 -44.14 -19.54 6.20
C PRO A 531 -45.16 -20.56 6.69
N ALA A 532 -46.33 -20.60 6.04
CA ALA A 532 -47.47 -21.43 6.46
C ALA A 532 -47.15 -22.93 6.41
N GLY A 533 -46.29 -23.36 5.49
CA GLY A 533 -45.85 -24.77 5.36
C GLY A 533 -44.77 -25.23 6.33
N LEU A 534 -44.35 -24.39 7.30
CA LEU A 534 -43.29 -24.73 8.25
C LEU A 534 -43.84 -25.61 9.38
N GLY A 535 -43.32 -26.84 9.49
CA GLY A 535 -43.66 -27.79 10.53
C GLY A 535 -42.96 -27.55 11.90
N LEU A 536 -42.63 -26.33 12.21
CA LEU A 536 -41.94 -25.89 13.42
C LEU A 536 -42.40 -24.50 13.82
N GLU A 537 -42.71 -24.31 15.10
CA GLU A 537 -42.92 -22.99 15.66
C GLU A 537 -41.58 -22.33 15.93
N LEU A 538 -41.31 -21.22 15.26
CA LEU A 538 -40.09 -20.46 15.44
C LEU A 538 -40.14 -19.68 16.76
N ARG A 539 -39.04 -19.68 17.49
CA ARG A 539 -38.83 -18.84 18.67
C ARG A 539 -38.66 -17.37 18.25
N HIS A 540 -38.91 -16.45 19.16
CA HIS A 540 -38.85 -15.03 18.92
C HIS A 540 -37.54 -14.63 18.20
N TYR A 541 -36.36 -15.03 18.73
CA TYR A 541 -35.09 -14.71 18.09
C TYR A 541 -34.92 -15.40 16.72
N GLN A 542 -35.55 -16.58 16.47
CA GLN A 542 -35.50 -17.25 15.17
C GLN A 542 -36.34 -16.50 14.15
N THR A 543 -37.49 -15.95 14.57
CA THR A 543 -38.31 -15.07 13.73
C THR A 543 -37.56 -13.77 13.39
N GLU A 544 -36.86 -13.18 14.34
CA GLU A 544 -35.97 -12.05 14.06
C GLU A 544 -34.85 -12.42 13.04
N GLY A 545 -34.27 -13.63 13.17
CA GLY A 545 -33.31 -14.14 12.23
C GLY A 545 -33.89 -14.37 10.83
N LEU A 546 -35.11 -14.89 10.73
CA LEU A 546 -35.81 -15.01 9.47
C LEU A 546 -36.06 -13.62 8.84
N ALA A 547 -36.50 -12.66 9.64
CA ALA A 547 -36.72 -11.28 9.18
C ALA A 547 -35.40 -10.66 8.67
N TRP A 548 -34.29 -10.88 9.36
CA TRP A 548 -32.99 -10.43 8.92
C TRP A 548 -32.54 -11.10 7.60
N LEU A 549 -32.75 -12.40 7.44
CA LEU A 549 -32.45 -13.10 6.18
C LEU A 549 -33.28 -12.57 5.01
N GLN A 550 -34.60 -12.31 5.23
CA GLN A 550 -35.47 -11.71 4.23
C GLN A 550 -35.05 -10.26 3.91
N PHE A 551 -34.63 -9.52 4.90
CA PHE A 551 -34.05 -8.19 4.71
C PHE A 551 -32.80 -8.24 3.81
N LEU A 552 -31.80 -9.10 4.11
CA LEU A 552 -30.63 -9.26 3.26
C LEU A 552 -31.01 -9.56 1.81
N ARG A 553 -31.95 -10.49 1.61
CA ARG A 553 -32.43 -10.83 0.28
C ARG A 553 -33.09 -9.64 -0.41
N ALA A 554 -33.97 -8.90 0.27
CA ALA A 554 -34.70 -7.76 -0.30
C ALA A 554 -33.75 -6.64 -0.75
N GLN A 555 -32.67 -6.46 -0.02
CA GLN A 555 -31.63 -5.44 -0.31
C GLN A 555 -30.48 -5.94 -1.19
N ASN A 556 -30.58 -7.17 -1.74
CA ASN A 556 -29.47 -7.80 -2.45
C ASN A 556 -28.16 -7.81 -1.67
N LEU A 557 -28.26 -8.02 -0.36
CA LEU A 557 -27.14 -8.12 0.56
C LEU A 557 -26.76 -9.59 0.80
N ALA A 558 -25.55 -9.78 1.34
CA ALA A 558 -25.08 -11.05 1.81
C ALA A 558 -24.64 -10.92 3.28
N GLY A 559 -24.67 -12.01 4.04
CA GLY A 559 -24.33 -11.94 5.45
C GLY A 559 -23.93 -13.27 6.07
N ILE A 560 -23.57 -13.20 7.35
CA ILE A 560 -23.16 -14.35 8.17
C ILE A 560 -24.17 -14.52 9.30
N LEU A 561 -24.92 -15.61 9.28
CA LEU A 561 -25.72 -16.04 10.42
C LEU A 561 -24.81 -16.78 11.39
N ALA A 562 -24.35 -16.06 12.41
CA ALA A 562 -23.30 -16.47 13.34
C ALA A 562 -23.83 -16.86 14.74
N ASP A 563 -25.09 -17.22 14.84
CA ASP A 563 -25.73 -17.70 16.05
C ASP A 563 -24.94 -18.86 16.67
N ASP A 564 -24.88 -18.93 17.97
CA ASP A 564 -24.24 -20.03 18.67
C ASP A 564 -24.79 -21.38 18.20
N MET A 565 -23.99 -22.44 18.30
CA MET A 565 -24.41 -23.78 17.90
C MET A 565 -25.61 -24.23 18.69
N GLY A 566 -26.59 -24.85 18.02
CA GLY A 566 -27.82 -25.35 18.64
C GLY A 566 -28.94 -24.32 18.76
N LEU A 567 -28.77 -23.08 18.30
CA LEU A 567 -29.82 -22.06 18.22
C LEU A 567 -30.71 -22.19 16.98
N GLY A 568 -30.55 -23.22 16.16
CA GLY A 568 -31.43 -23.52 15.03
C GLY A 568 -31.17 -22.72 13.77
N LYS A 569 -29.90 -22.52 13.40
CA LYS A 569 -29.50 -21.89 12.11
C LYS A 569 -30.12 -22.62 10.91
N THR A 570 -30.12 -23.95 10.90
CA THR A 570 -30.75 -24.78 9.85
C THR A 570 -32.23 -24.50 9.74
N ALA A 571 -32.96 -24.46 10.89
CA ALA A 571 -34.39 -24.16 10.92
C ALA A 571 -34.70 -22.77 10.36
N GLN A 572 -33.98 -21.75 10.77
CA GLN A 572 -34.10 -20.37 10.22
C GLN A 572 -33.85 -20.35 8.72
N THR A 573 -32.84 -21.06 8.23
CA THR A 573 -32.52 -21.15 6.81
C THR A 573 -33.56 -21.90 6.01
N LEU A 574 -34.11 -23.00 6.54
CA LEU A 574 -35.18 -23.75 5.92
C LEU A 574 -36.49 -22.92 5.86
N ALA A 575 -36.83 -22.20 6.92
CA ALA A 575 -37.93 -21.25 6.95
C ALA A 575 -37.75 -20.15 5.88
N HIS A 576 -36.51 -19.61 5.74
CA HIS A 576 -36.19 -18.63 4.71
C HIS A 576 -36.42 -19.19 3.28
N LEU A 577 -35.89 -20.39 2.99
CA LEU A 577 -36.05 -21.05 1.68
C LEU A 577 -37.50 -21.39 1.39
N LEU A 578 -38.26 -21.82 2.41
CA LEU A 578 -39.66 -22.13 2.28
C LEU A 578 -40.46 -20.86 1.96
N LEU A 579 -40.18 -19.75 2.63
CA LEU A 579 -40.79 -18.46 2.36
C LEU A 579 -40.51 -17.95 0.93
N GLU A 580 -39.28 -18.18 0.43
CA GLU A 580 -38.91 -17.86 -0.95
C GLU A 580 -39.70 -18.71 -1.94
N LYS A 581 -39.95 -19.98 -1.62
CA LYS A 581 -40.82 -20.87 -2.43
C LYS A 581 -42.27 -20.44 -2.41
N GLU A 582 -42.86 -20.23 -1.24
CA GLU A 582 -44.26 -19.82 -1.08
C GLU A 582 -44.55 -18.49 -1.77
N ALA A 583 -43.59 -17.58 -1.78
CA ALA A 583 -43.66 -16.30 -2.48
C ALA A 583 -43.33 -16.38 -3.98
N GLY A 584 -43.10 -17.59 -4.55
CA GLY A 584 -42.83 -17.80 -5.96
C GLY A 584 -41.46 -17.25 -6.45
N ARG A 585 -40.57 -16.93 -5.53
CA ARG A 585 -39.26 -16.34 -5.87
C ARG A 585 -38.13 -17.40 -6.04
N LEU A 586 -38.37 -18.63 -5.55
CA LEU A 586 -37.40 -19.74 -5.69
C LEU A 586 -37.54 -20.41 -7.07
N ASP A 587 -37.27 -19.64 -8.11
CA ASP A 587 -37.35 -20.07 -9.53
C ASP A 587 -36.11 -20.86 -9.98
N ARG A 588 -35.10 -20.94 -9.15
CA ARG A 588 -33.82 -21.67 -9.32
C ARG A 588 -33.50 -22.38 -8.02
N PRO A 589 -32.69 -23.49 -8.06
CA PRO A 589 -32.33 -24.18 -6.83
C PRO A 589 -31.51 -23.32 -5.88
N ALA A 590 -31.58 -23.58 -4.58
CA ALA A 590 -30.61 -23.16 -3.60
C ALA A 590 -29.50 -24.22 -3.48
N LEU A 591 -28.24 -23.85 -3.59
CA LEU A 591 -27.09 -24.73 -3.38
C LEU A 591 -26.56 -24.56 -1.96
N ILE A 592 -26.54 -25.64 -1.19
CA ILE A 592 -26.00 -25.66 0.17
C ILE A 592 -24.74 -26.51 0.17
N VAL A 593 -23.63 -25.90 0.51
CA VAL A 593 -22.33 -26.55 0.67
C VAL A 593 -22.08 -26.77 2.15
N LEU A 594 -21.86 -28.03 2.53
CA LEU A 594 -21.77 -28.38 3.93
C LEU A 594 -20.74 -29.50 4.17
N PRO A 595 -20.28 -29.70 5.40
CA PRO A 595 -19.50 -30.88 5.75
C PRO A 595 -20.30 -32.18 5.52
N THR A 596 -19.61 -33.23 5.08
CA THR A 596 -20.24 -34.52 4.72
C THR A 596 -21.13 -35.07 5.83
N SER A 597 -20.76 -34.87 7.08
CA SER A 597 -21.52 -35.37 8.25
C SER A 597 -22.82 -34.61 8.52
N LEU A 598 -23.02 -33.43 7.89
CA LEU A 598 -24.28 -32.66 8.05
C LEU A 598 -25.35 -33.02 7.02
N ILE A 599 -25.03 -33.73 5.95
CA ILE A 599 -26.00 -34.08 4.90
C ILE A 599 -27.24 -34.75 5.49
N PHE A 600 -27.04 -35.73 6.34
CA PHE A 600 -28.13 -36.47 6.98
C PHE A 600 -28.99 -35.57 7.87
N ASN A 601 -28.37 -34.75 8.67
CA ASN A 601 -29.06 -33.80 9.54
C ASN A 601 -29.94 -32.82 8.73
N TRP A 602 -29.38 -32.23 7.67
CA TRP A 602 -30.12 -31.33 6.80
C TRP A 602 -31.30 -32.01 6.12
N LYS A 603 -31.14 -33.25 5.64
CA LYS A 603 -32.23 -34.03 5.06
C LYS A 603 -33.35 -34.28 6.07
N ASN A 604 -33.03 -34.70 7.27
CA ASN A 604 -33.99 -35.02 8.32
C ASN A 604 -34.69 -33.74 8.83
N GLU A 605 -33.97 -32.66 9.07
CA GLU A 605 -34.53 -31.39 9.49
C GLU A 605 -35.47 -30.82 8.40
N ALA A 606 -35.07 -30.89 7.13
CA ALA A 606 -35.88 -30.47 6.03
C ALA A 606 -37.16 -31.29 5.87
N ALA A 607 -37.06 -32.62 5.94
CA ALA A 607 -38.24 -33.50 5.88
C ALA A 607 -39.23 -33.25 7.04
N ARG A 608 -38.67 -32.87 8.22
CA ARG A 608 -39.47 -32.57 9.41
C ARG A 608 -40.06 -31.17 9.40
N PHE A 609 -39.27 -30.15 9.04
CA PHE A 609 -39.68 -28.75 9.22
C PHE A 609 -40.22 -28.10 7.92
N ALA A 610 -39.75 -28.54 6.75
CA ALA A 610 -40.15 -27.98 5.45
C ALA A 610 -40.37 -29.11 4.42
N PRO A 611 -41.35 -30.01 4.64
CA PRO A 611 -41.54 -31.20 3.79
C PRO A 611 -41.90 -30.90 2.34
N SER A 612 -42.40 -29.71 2.06
CA SER A 612 -42.66 -29.26 0.68
C SER A 612 -41.41 -28.90 -0.12
N LEU A 613 -40.25 -28.69 0.50
CA LEU A 613 -39.02 -28.46 -0.24
C LEU A 613 -38.45 -29.76 -0.81
N SER A 614 -38.30 -29.85 -2.14
CA SER A 614 -37.63 -30.98 -2.79
C SER A 614 -36.11 -30.88 -2.62
N ILE A 615 -35.46 -31.90 -2.09
CA ILE A 615 -34.03 -31.89 -1.77
C ILE A 615 -33.30 -32.93 -2.59
N LEU A 616 -32.31 -32.50 -3.34
CA LEU A 616 -31.33 -33.32 -4.06
C LEU A 616 -30.04 -33.38 -3.24
N SER A 617 -29.56 -34.59 -2.95
CA SER A 617 -28.26 -34.78 -2.31
C SER A 617 -27.26 -35.31 -3.33
N LEU A 618 -26.26 -34.48 -3.64
CA LEU A 618 -25.14 -34.81 -4.52
C LEU A 618 -23.97 -35.33 -3.68
N HIS A 619 -24.12 -36.59 -3.20
CA HIS A 619 -23.13 -37.29 -2.40
C HIS A 619 -23.05 -38.78 -2.82
N GLY A 620 -21.88 -39.39 -2.58
CA GLY A 620 -21.65 -40.80 -2.94
C GLY A 620 -21.24 -41.04 -4.40
N PRO A 621 -21.05 -42.33 -4.78
CA PRO A 621 -20.59 -42.70 -6.13
C PRO A 621 -21.59 -42.35 -7.22
N GLU A 622 -22.87 -42.50 -6.95
CA GLU A 622 -23.98 -42.30 -7.92
C GLU A 622 -24.35 -40.82 -8.18
N ARG A 623 -23.72 -39.87 -7.46
CA ARG A 623 -24.10 -38.49 -7.59
C ARG A 623 -24.01 -37.91 -9.01
N LYS A 624 -23.10 -38.47 -9.83
CA LYS A 624 -22.90 -37.99 -11.21
C LYS A 624 -24.08 -38.26 -12.11
N SER A 625 -24.81 -39.37 -11.92
CA SER A 625 -26.02 -39.69 -12.68
C SER A 625 -27.18 -38.71 -12.33
N ARG A 626 -27.08 -38.01 -11.22
CA ARG A 626 -28.11 -37.14 -10.71
C ARG A 626 -27.93 -35.64 -11.01
N PHE A 627 -26.87 -35.29 -11.73
CA PHE A 627 -26.64 -33.87 -12.08
C PHE A 627 -27.75 -33.26 -12.94
N ALA A 628 -28.37 -34.05 -13.78
CA ALA A 628 -29.53 -33.60 -14.58
C ALA A 628 -30.73 -33.16 -13.72
N GLU A 629 -30.86 -33.69 -12.51
CA GLU A 629 -31.95 -33.38 -11.58
C GLU A 629 -31.77 -32.03 -10.85
N ILE A 630 -30.59 -31.37 -10.95
CA ILE A 630 -30.26 -30.15 -10.21
C ILE A 630 -31.35 -29.08 -10.41
N ALA A 631 -31.78 -28.84 -11.64
CA ALA A 631 -32.78 -27.79 -11.96
C ALA A 631 -34.19 -28.14 -11.50
N GLU A 632 -34.50 -29.39 -11.20
CA GLU A 632 -35.84 -29.87 -10.82
C GLU A 632 -36.10 -29.79 -9.31
N HIS A 633 -35.06 -29.56 -8.52
CA HIS A 633 -35.15 -29.53 -7.07
C HIS A 633 -35.06 -28.11 -6.51
N ASN A 634 -35.72 -27.88 -5.36
CA ASN A 634 -35.65 -26.61 -4.66
C ASN A 634 -34.32 -26.40 -3.96
N VAL A 635 -33.73 -27.46 -3.42
CA VAL A 635 -32.46 -27.42 -2.64
C VAL A 635 -31.53 -28.51 -3.10
N VAL A 636 -30.29 -28.16 -3.35
CA VAL A 636 -29.20 -29.08 -3.71
C VAL A 636 -28.16 -29.06 -2.58
N LEU A 637 -27.89 -30.24 -2.01
CA LEU A 637 -26.86 -30.41 -0.97
C LEU A 637 -25.59 -31.00 -1.60
N THR A 638 -24.47 -30.38 -1.35
CA THR A 638 -23.15 -30.93 -1.72
C THR A 638 -22.14 -30.69 -0.60
N THR A 639 -20.94 -31.30 -0.73
CA THR A 639 -19.93 -31.19 0.31
C THR A 639 -18.70 -30.42 -0.14
N TYR A 640 -17.96 -29.83 0.79
CA TYR A 640 -16.72 -29.10 0.51
C TYR A 640 -15.71 -29.92 -0.31
N PRO A 641 -15.44 -31.21 -0.02
CA PRO A 641 -14.56 -32.04 -0.83
C PRO A 641 -15.06 -32.33 -2.24
N LEU A 642 -16.37 -32.22 -2.51
CA LEU A 642 -16.95 -32.46 -3.84
C LEU A 642 -17.01 -31.20 -4.70
N LEU A 643 -16.98 -30.03 -4.11
CA LEU A 643 -17.01 -28.75 -4.84
C LEU A 643 -16.02 -28.66 -5.99
N TRP A 644 -14.76 -28.99 -5.75
CA TRP A 644 -13.73 -28.91 -6.79
C TRP A 644 -13.78 -30.10 -7.76
N ARG A 645 -14.26 -31.25 -7.31
CA ARG A 645 -14.40 -32.45 -8.15
C ARG A 645 -15.54 -32.35 -9.16
N ASP A 646 -16.61 -31.69 -8.75
CA ASP A 646 -17.82 -31.53 -9.54
C ASP A 646 -17.99 -30.09 -10.06
N ALA A 647 -16.89 -29.28 -10.03
CA ALA A 647 -16.88 -27.85 -10.34
C ALA A 647 -17.45 -27.53 -11.73
N SER A 648 -17.09 -28.34 -12.74
CA SER A 648 -17.57 -28.17 -14.13
C SER A 648 -19.08 -28.22 -14.25
N GLU A 649 -19.73 -29.04 -13.43
CA GLU A 649 -21.18 -29.19 -13.47
C GLU A 649 -21.85 -28.13 -12.60
N LEU A 650 -21.38 -27.93 -11.37
CA LEU A 650 -21.97 -26.97 -10.44
C LEU A 650 -21.89 -25.51 -10.97
N THR A 651 -20.88 -25.17 -11.73
CA THR A 651 -20.74 -23.82 -12.31
C THR A 651 -21.57 -23.59 -13.58
N ARG A 652 -22.12 -24.65 -14.18
CA ARG A 652 -23.05 -24.53 -15.33
C ARG A 652 -24.43 -24.02 -14.93
N HIS A 653 -24.81 -24.26 -13.67
CA HIS A 653 -26.12 -23.86 -13.15
C HIS A 653 -26.04 -22.48 -12.47
N SER A 654 -27.17 -21.80 -12.51
CA SER A 654 -27.38 -20.55 -11.78
C SER A 654 -28.32 -20.81 -10.61
N TYR A 655 -27.97 -20.36 -9.44
CA TYR A 655 -28.68 -20.62 -8.19
C TYR A 655 -29.41 -19.37 -7.68
N HIS A 656 -30.52 -19.59 -6.95
CA HIS A 656 -31.18 -18.52 -6.24
C HIS A 656 -30.39 -18.09 -5.02
N LEU A 657 -29.93 -19.05 -4.22
CA LEU A 657 -29.16 -18.83 -3.01
C LEU A 657 -27.98 -19.82 -2.94
N LEU A 658 -26.80 -19.33 -2.63
CA LEU A 658 -25.62 -20.15 -2.35
C LEU A 658 -25.29 -20.03 -0.87
N ILE A 659 -25.39 -21.13 -0.14
CA ILE A 659 -25.22 -21.20 1.31
C ILE A 659 -23.97 -22.01 1.63
N LEU A 660 -23.10 -21.47 2.47
CA LEU A 660 -21.98 -22.20 3.07
C LEU A 660 -22.30 -22.49 4.52
N ASP A 661 -22.54 -23.75 4.86
CA ASP A 661 -22.71 -24.18 6.24
C ASP A 661 -21.36 -24.60 6.84
N GLU A 662 -21.14 -24.27 8.09
CA GLU A 662 -19.82 -24.31 8.75
C GLU A 662 -18.76 -23.60 7.89
N ALA A 663 -19.05 -22.34 7.53
CA ALA A 663 -18.29 -21.55 6.57
C ALA A 663 -16.80 -21.34 6.94
N GLN A 664 -16.43 -21.54 8.21
CA GLN A 664 -15.02 -21.60 8.62
C GLN A 664 -14.21 -22.70 7.91
N THR A 665 -14.87 -23.66 7.25
CA THR A 665 -14.20 -24.68 6.41
C THR A 665 -13.48 -24.04 5.21
N VAL A 666 -13.95 -22.88 4.71
CA VAL A 666 -13.38 -22.14 3.57
C VAL A 666 -12.35 -21.09 4.03
N LYS A 667 -11.69 -21.30 5.16
CA LYS A 667 -10.74 -20.38 5.78
C LYS A 667 -9.49 -20.07 4.93
N ASN A 668 -9.11 -20.93 4.01
CA ASN A 668 -8.01 -20.70 3.11
C ASN A 668 -8.52 -20.27 1.73
N ALA A 669 -8.41 -18.98 1.46
CA ALA A 669 -8.86 -18.36 0.21
C ALA A 669 -8.20 -18.93 -1.06
N ARG A 670 -7.03 -19.55 -0.92
CA ARG A 670 -6.29 -20.21 -2.02
C ARG A 670 -6.64 -21.70 -2.19
N SER A 671 -7.57 -22.24 -1.39
CA SER A 671 -8.00 -23.61 -1.56
C SER A 671 -8.84 -23.76 -2.84
N GLN A 672 -8.74 -24.91 -3.51
CA GLN A 672 -9.52 -25.23 -4.71
C GLN A 672 -11.02 -25.07 -4.46
N GLY A 673 -11.51 -25.45 -3.28
CA GLY A 673 -12.91 -25.28 -2.91
C GLY A 673 -13.34 -23.81 -2.82
N ALA A 674 -12.51 -22.95 -2.21
CA ALA A 674 -12.78 -21.52 -2.11
C ALA A 674 -12.81 -20.82 -3.48
N GLU A 675 -11.97 -21.27 -4.41
CA GLU A 675 -11.96 -20.74 -5.77
C GLU A 675 -13.22 -21.10 -6.53
N VAL A 676 -13.67 -22.37 -6.43
CA VAL A 676 -14.90 -22.83 -7.10
C VAL A 676 -16.14 -22.13 -6.55
N VAL A 677 -16.26 -21.99 -5.23
CA VAL A 677 -17.39 -21.30 -4.58
C VAL A 677 -17.57 -19.88 -5.11
N ARG A 678 -16.47 -19.16 -5.37
CA ARG A 678 -16.52 -17.80 -5.91
C ARG A 678 -17.00 -17.74 -7.36
N LYS A 679 -16.74 -18.81 -8.15
CA LYS A 679 -17.14 -18.91 -9.57
C LYS A 679 -18.60 -19.32 -9.75
N ILE A 680 -19.23 -19.90 -8.75
CA ILE A 680 -20.65 -20.30 -8.83
C ILE A 680 -21.56 -19.07 -8.89
N ALA A 681 -22.41 -19.02 -9.93
CA ALA A 681 -23.37 -17.94 -10.13
C ALA A 681 -24.57 -18.13 -9.19
N ALA A 682 -24.81 -17.18 -8.30
CA ALA A 682 -25.95 -17.15 -7.38
C ALA A 682 -26.45 -15.72 -7.21
N ARG A 683 -27.78 -15.55 -7.08
CA ARG A 683 -28.38 -14.22 -6.81
C ARG A 683 -28.04 -13.73 -5.41
N HIS A 684 -28.09 -14.62 -4.42
CA HIS A 684 -27.82 -14.30 -3.03
C HIS A 684 -26.79 -15.26 -2.45
N ARG A 685 -26.06 -14.79 -1.46
CA ARG A 685 -25.02 -15.59 -0.77
C ARG A 685 -25.19 -15.49 0.74
N LEU A 686 -24.99 -16.59 1.46
CA LEU A 686 -25.15 -16.67 2.89
C LEU A 686 -24.09 -17.59 3.50
N CYS A 687 -23.50 -17.21 4.63
CA CYS A 687 -22.68 -18.06 5.46
C CYS A 687 -23.39 -18.40 6.76
N LEU A 688 -23.34 -19.69 7.15
CA LEU A 688 -23.79 -20.17 8.45
C LEU A 688 -22.55 -20.64 9.21
N THR A 689 -22.38 -20.18 10.43
CA THR A 689 -21.27 -20.61 11.30
C THR A 689 -21.59 -20.30 12.74
N GLY A 690 -21.13 -21.13 13.68
CA GLY A 690 -21.16 -20.78 15.10
C GLY A 690 -19.92 -19.99 15.55
N THR A 691 -18.89 -19.93 14.69
CA THR A 691 -17.60 -19.34 14.99
C THR A 691 -17.09 -18.56 13.79
N PRO A 692 -17.54 -17.32 13.58
CA PRO A 692 -17.18 -16.54 12.38
C PRO A 692 -15.67 -16.19 12.35
N LEU A 693 -15.00 -16.25 13.50
CA LEU A 693 -13.57 -16.03 13.66
C LEU A 693 -12.98 -17.04 14.64
N GLU A 694 -12.17 -17.98 14.17
CA GLU A 694 -11.55 -19.00 15.00
C GLU A 694 -10.08 -18.71 15.33
N ASN A 695 -9.25 -18.46 14.31
CA ASN A 695 -7.81 -18.42 14.48
C ASN A 695 -7.16 -17.10 14.06
N HIS A 696 -7.61 -16.48 12.98
CA HIS A 696 -7.02 -15.25 12.47
C HIS A 696 -7.97 -14.49 11.53
N LEU A 697 -7.75 -13.17 11.40
CA LEU A 697 -8.57 -12.28 10.57
C LEU A 697 -8.64 -12.66 9.09
N GLY A 698 -7.68 -13.44 8.59
CA GLY A 698 -7.73 -13.95 7.22
C GLY A 698 -8.92 -14.89 6.96
N GLU A 699 -9.47 -15.54 8.00
CA GLU A 699 -10.69 -16.36 7.89
C GLU A 699 -11.91 -15.45 7.66
N LEU A 700 -12.01 -14.35 8.40
CA LEU A 700 -13.05 -13.35 8.21
C LEU A 700 -12.98 -12.73 6.80
N TRP A 701 -11.78 -12.39 6.34
CA TRP A 701 -11.57 -11.89 4.97
C TRP A 701 -12.06 -12.89 3.93
N SER A 702 -11.77 -14.18 4.10
CA SER A 702 -12.18 -15.22 3.13
C SER A 702 -13.70 -15.37 3.04
N GLN A 703 -14.40 -15.25 4.17
CA GLN A 703 -15.87 -15.29 4.20
C GLN A 703 -16.46 -14.04 3.52
N PHE A 704 -15.93 -12.86 3.78
CA PHE A 704 -16.40 -11.62 3.15
C PHE A 704 -16.03 -11.52 1.66
N ASP A 705 -14.90 -12.08 1.24
CA ASP A 705 -14.53 -12.18 -0.18
C ASP A 705 -15.49 -13.10 -0.97
N PHE A 706 -16.07 -14.11 -0.30
CA PHE A 706 -17.17 -14.91 -0.85
C PHE A 706 -18.50 -14.15 -0.83
N LEU A 707 -18.87 -13.53 0.28
CA LEU A 707 -20.17 -12.87 0.46
C LEU A 707 -20.27 -11.57 -0.36
N LEU A 708 -19.29 -10.70 -0.21
CA LEU A 708 -19.25 -9.34 -0.75
C LEU A 708 -17.87 -9.09 -1.38
N PRO A 709 -17.62 -9.62 -2.60
CA PRO A 709 -16.32 -9.50 -3.24
C PRO A 709 -15.81 -8.06 -3.29
N GLY A 710 -14.58 -7.84 -2.81
CA GLY A 710 -13.94 -6.52 -2.78
C GLY A 710 -14.28 -5.63 -1.57
N PHE A 711 -15.29 -5.95 -0.75
CA PHE A 711 -15.70 -5.17 0.41
C PHE A 711 -14.56 -4.89 1.41
N LEU A 712 -13.72 -5.88 1.70
CA LEU A 712 -12.54 -5.74 2.55
C LEU A 712 -11.23 -5.58 1.76
N GLY A 713 -11.31 -5.24 0.47
CA GLY A 713 -10.16 -5.17 -0.43
C GLY A 713 -9.61 -6.56 -0.80
N ASN A 714 -8.52 -6.59 -1.57
CA ASN A 714 -7.86 -7.85 -1.90
C ASN A 714 -7.04 -8.38 -0.69
N ASN A 715 -6.65 -9.65 -0.73
CA ASN A 715 -5.92 -10.31 0.36
C ASN A 715 -4.61 -9.61 0.74
N HIS A 716 -3.88 -9.07 -0.23
CA HIS A 716 -2.63 -8.34 0.05
C HIS A 716 -2.92 -7.04 0.81
N THR A 717 -3.89 -6.27 0.34
CA THR A 717 -4.34 -5.02 0.97
C THR A 717 -4.87 -5.28 2.37
N PHE A 718 -5.76 -6.27 2.53
CA PHE A 718 -6.30 -6.66 3.84
C PHE A 718 -5.21 -7.09 4.83
N THR A 719 -4.23 -7.88 4.36
CA THR A 719 -3.11 -8.33 5.19
C THR A 719 -2.25 -7.16 5.64
N LYS A 720 -1.95 -6.22 4.73
CA LYS A 720 -1.10 -5.05 5.00
C LYS A 720 -1.77 -4.06 5.95
N TYR A 721 -3.03 -3.74 5.72
CA TYR A 721 -3.71 -2.63 6.41
C TYR A 721 -4.53 -3.06 7.62
N TRP A 722 -5.03 -4.30 7.66
CA TRP A 722 -5.88 -4.80 8.75
C TRP A 722 -5.20 -5.90 9.55
N ARG A 723 -4.88 -7.03 8.89
CA ARG A 723 -4.42 -8.21 9.59
C ARG A 723 -3.10 -8.01 10.31
N THR A 724 -2.06 -7.54 9.64
CA THR A 724 -0.73 -7.36 10.24
C THR A 724 -0.72 -6.32 11.36
N PRO A 725 -1.34 -5.12 11.21
CA PRO A 725 -1.43 -4.16 12.30
C PRO A 725 -2.20 -4.69 13.51
N ILE A 726 -3.35 -5.34 13.30
CA ILE A 726 -4.19 -5.84 14.40
C ILE A 726 -3.54 -7.04 15.09
N GLU A 727 -3.12 -8.06 14.31
CA GLU A 727 -2.61 -9.32 14.88
C GLU A 727 -1.17 -9.24 15.37
N LYS A 728 -0.29 -8.44 14.70
CA LYS A 728 1.14 -8.37 15.03
C LYS A 728 1.54 -7.12 15.80
N LEU A 729 0.87 -5.98 15.57
CA LEU A 729 1.21 -4.72 16.21
C LEU A 729 0.24 -4.34 17.32
N GLY A 730 -0.90 -5.06 17.45
CA GLY A 730 -1.89 -4.83 18.48
C GLY A 730 -2.68 -3.53 18.28
N ASP A 731 -2.89 -3.09 17.05
CA ASP A 731 -3.59 -1.84 16.75
C ASP A 731 -5.08 -1.96 17.08
N THR A 732 -5.45 -1.40 18.23
CA THR A 732 -6.82 -1.45 18.73
C THR A 732 -7.77 -0.55 17.94
N GLN A 733 -7.30 0.57 17.40
CA GLN A 733 -8.12 1.48 16.60
C GLN A 733 -8.55 0.83 15.30
N ARG A 734 -7.61 0.19 14.60
CA ARG A 734 -7.93 -0.58 13.37
C ARG A 734 -8.85 -1.75 13.62
N ARG A 735 -8.68 -2.42 14.76
CA ARG A 735 -9.59 -3.49 15.18
C ARG A 735 -11.03 -2.98 15.29
N ASP A 736 -11.23 -1.85 15.99
CA ASP A 736 -12.55 -1.28 16.23
C ASP A 736 -13.19 -0.73 14.95
N LEU A 737 -12.37 -0.18 14.04
CA LEU A 737 -12.81 0.21 12.70
C LEU A 737 -13.29 -0.99 11.89
N LEU A 738 -12.52 -2.09 11.89
CA LEU A 738 -12.90 -3.31 11.19
C LEU A 738 -14.17 -3.91 11.77
N ALA A 739 -14.29 -3.97 13.10
CA ALA A 739 -15.47 -4.48 13.78
C ALA A 739 -16.73 -3.69 13.41
N ARG A 740 -16.69 -2.36 13.40
CA ARG A 740 -17.80 -1.51 12.94
C ARG A 740 -18.18 -1.77 11.50
N ARG A 741 -17.19 -1.98 10.62
CA ARG A 741 -17.41 -2.21 9.19
C ARG A 741 -18.12 -3.55 8.92
N VAL A 742 -17.78 -4.62 9.61
CA VAL A 742 -18.33 -5.96 9.37
C VAL A 742 -19.61 -6.24 10.15
N ARG A 743 -19.83 -5.56 11.28
CA ARG A 743 -20.98 -5.78 12.20
C ARG A 743 -22.35 -5.79 11.51
N PRO A 744 -22.69 -4.91 10.55
CA PRO A 744 -24.01 -4.91 9.90
C PRO A 744 -24.32 -6.21 9.15
N PHE A 745 -23.29 -6.96 8.75
CA PHE A 745 -23.43 -8.18 7.95
C PHE A 745 -23.28 -9.46 8.76
N ILE A 746 -23.22 -9.36 10.09
CA ILE A 746 -23.07 -10.50 10.99
C ILE A 746 -24.20 -10.46 12.01
N LEU A 747 -25.11 -11.43 11.95
CA LEU A 747 -26.09 -11.65 13.02
C LEU A 747 -25.54 -12.73 13.95
N ARG A 748 -25.20 -12.36 15.18
CA ARG A 748 -24.68 -13.25 16.21
C ARG A 748 -25.45 -13.10 17.50
N ARG A 749 -26.03 -14.18 17.98
CA ARG A 749 -26.70 -14.26 19.28
C ARG A 749 -26.08 -15.39 20.09
N LYS A 750 -25.89 -15.15 21.38
CA LYS A 750 -25.37 -16.15 22.31
C LYS A 750 -26.52 -16.91 22.96
N LYS A 751 -26.30 -18.16 23.31
CA LYS A 751 -27.29 -19.00 23.99
C LYS A 751 -27.76 -18.38 25.31
N GLU A 752 -26.85 -17.80 26.07
CA GLU A 752 -27.14 -17.18 27.36
C GLU A 752 -28.08 -15.98 27.25
N GLU A 753 -28.10 -15.34 26.10
CA GLU A 753 -28.92 -14.15 25.84
C GLU A 753 -30.35 -14.49 25.39
N VAL A 754 -30.51 -15.54 24.56
CA VAL A 754 -31.75 -15.80 23.82
C VAL A 754 -32.46 -17.10 24.19
N ALA A 755 -31.76 -18.10 24.78
CA ALA A 755 -32.31 -19.41 25.10
C ALA A 755 -32.29 -19.62 26.62
N ARG A 756 -33.02 -18.77 27.35
CA ARG A 756 -33.08 -18.78 28.81
C ARG A 756 -33.70 -20.07 29.39
N GLU A 757 -34.45 -20.82 28.61
CA GLU A 757 -35.02 -22.09 28.96
C GLU A 757 -34.05 -23.29 28.90
N LEU A 758 -32.82 -23.09 28.31
CA LEU A 758 -31.84 -24.15 28.33
C LEU A 758 -31.36 -24.41 29.79
N PRO A 759 -31.30 -25.66 30.22
CA PRO A 759 -30.72 -25.99 31.51
C PRO A 759 -29.29 -25.49 31.64
N PRO A 760 -28.83 -25.21 32.88
CA PRO A 760 -27.49 -24.67 33.11
C PRO A 760 -26.40 -25.64 32.63
N LYS A 761 -25.33 -25.08 32.08
CA LYS A 761 -24.10 -25.79 31.76
C LYS A 761 -23.04 -25.49 32.82
N THR A 762 -22.59 -26.54 33.50
CA THR A 762 -21.55 -26.42 34.56
C THR A 762 -20.26 -27.01 34.07
N ILE A 763 -19.18 -26.18 34.03
CA ILE A 763 -17.85 -26.63 33.61
C ILE A 763 -17.04 -26.98 34.85
N ILE A 764 -16.52 -28.19 34.92
CA ILE A 764 -15.75 -28.73 36.04
C ILE A 764 -14.36 -29.12 35.53
N VAL A 765 -13.35 -28.40 35.95
CA VAL A 765 -11.95 -28.74 35.65
C VAL A 765 -11.42 -29.70 36.70
N ARG A 766 -11.14 -30.93 36.29
CA ARG A 766 -10.51 -31.95 37.15
C ARG A 766 -9.01 -31.99 36.90
N LYS A 767 -8.23 -31.48 37.84
CA LYS A 767 -6.77 -31.53 37.78
C LYS A 767 -6.26 -32.84 38.39
N VAL A 768 -5.34 -33.49 37.70
CA VAL A 768 -4.61 -34.67 38.19
C VAL A 768 -3.13 -34.41 38.20
N GLU A 769 -2.42 -34.95 39.16
CA GLU A 769 -0.95 -34.86 39.20
C GLU A 769 -0.33 -36.10 38.57
N LEU A 770 0.75 -35.92 37.84
CA LEU A 770 1.55 -37.04 37.37
C LEU A 770 2.40 -37.57 38.55
N VAL A 771 2.40 -38.89 38.73
CA VAL A 771 3.18 -39.56 39.76
C VAL A 771 4.08 -40.63 39.17
N GLY A 772 5.12 -40.96 39.90
CA GLY A 772 6.02 -42.07 39.55
C GLY A 772 6.56 -42.04 38.14
N GLY A 773 6.58 -43.19 37.45
CA GLY A 773 7.16 -43.33 36.11
C GLY A 773 6.51 -42.45 35.05
N GLN A 774 5.23 -42.07 35.17
CA GLN A 774 4.59 -41.15 34.24
C GLN A 774 5.13 -39.72 34.37
N ARG A 775 5.40 -39.24 35.60
CA ARG A 775 6.02 -37.95 35.84
C ARG A 775 7.43 -37.88 35.28
N ASP A 776 8.24 -38.95 35.57
CA ASP A 776 9.62 -39.05 35.08
C ASP A 776 9.68 -39.08 33.56
N LEU A 777 8.76 -39.81 32.89
CA LEU A 777 8.63 -39.81 31.44
C LEU A 777 8.29 -38.42 30.90
N TYR A 778 7.36 -37.71 31.57
CA TYR A 778 6.97 -36.37 31.12
C TYR A 778 8.16 -35.39 31.18
N GLU A 779 8.89 -35.37 32.31
CA GLU A 779 10.04 -34.49 32.47
C GLU A 779 11.19 -34.86 31.49
N THR A 780 11.43 -36.17 31.30
CA THR A 780 12.42 -36.65 30.32
C THR A 780 12.08 -36.17 28.91
N VAL A 781 10.83 -36.34 28.48
CA VAL A 781 10.37 -35.88 27.15
C VAL A 781 10.39 -34.37 27.07
N ARG A 782 10.03 -33.66 28.14
CA ARG A 782 10.03 -32.19 28.20
C ARG A 782 11.43 -31.62 27.97
N VAL A 783 12.44 -32.12 28.75
CA VAL A 783 13.83 -31.65 28.62
C VAL A 783 14.36 -31.90 27.20
N ALA A 784 14.19 -33.14 26.70
CA ALA A 784 14.66 -33.49 25.36
C ALA A 784 13.98 -32.70 24.24
N MET A 785 12.71 -32.33 24.41
CA MET A 785 11.98 -31.55 23.42
C MET A 785 12.27 -30.06 23.54
N ASP A 786 12.48 -29.52 24.75
CA ASP A 786 12.87 -28.12 24.97
C ASP A 786 14.25 -27.86 24.33
N GLU A 787 15.23 -28.73 24.56
CA GLU A 787 16.55 -28.65 23.93
C GLU A 787 16.45 -28.66 22.40
N LYS A 788 15.74 -29.63 21.83
CA LYS A 788 15.53 -29.75 20.39
C LYS A 788 14.85 -28.55 19.78
N VAL A 789 13.84 -28.00 20.46
CA VAL A 789 13.11 -26.80 19.99
C VAL A 789 14.00 -25.57 20.04
N ARG A 790 14.79 -25.39 21.08
CA ARG A 790 15.74 -24.26 21.20
C ARG A 790 16.82 -24.30 20.11
N GLU A 791 17.41 -25.48 19.88
CA GLU A 791 18.39 -25.67 18.80
C GLU A 791 17.82 -25.35 17.41
N GLU A 792 16.61 -25.83 17.14
CA GLU A 792 15.95 -25.60 15.87
C GLU A 792 15.58 -24.12 15.68
N ILE A 793 15.11 -23.44 16.73
CA ILE A 793 14.83 -21.99 16.68
C ILE A 793 16.13 -21.20 16.47
N ALA A 794 17.22 -21.58 17.15
CA ALA A 794 18.51 -20.93 16.99
C ALA A 794 19.07 -21.07 15.57
N SER A 795 18.90 -22.26 14.95
CA SER A 795 19.44 -22.55 13.62
C SER A 795 18.60 -22.00 12.46
N LYS A 796 17.24 -22.05 12.54
CA LYS A 796 16.32 -21.76 11.42
C LYS A 796 15.37 -20.59 11.68
N GLY A 797 15.38 -20.04 12.90
CA GLY A 797 14.45 -19.01 13.35
C GLY A 797 13.05 -19.56 13.66
N PHE A 798 12.29 -18.81 14.46
CA PHE A 798 10.98 -19.18 15.00
C PHE A 798 9.96 -19.64 13.93
N ASN A 799 9.82 -18.90 12.84
CA ASN A 799 8.80 -19.19 11.81
C ASN A 799 9.06 -20.50 11.04
N ARG A 800 10.30 -20.96 10.93
CA ARG A 800 10.66 -22.21 10.25
C ARG A 800 10.67 -23.42 11.17
N SER A 801 10.67 -23.18 12.48
CA SER A 801 10.71 -24.25 13.51
C SER A 801 9.33 -24.72 13.97
N GLN A 802 8.23 -24.18 13.45
CA GLN A 802 6.86 -24.44 13.87
C GLN A 802 6.50 -25.94 13.87
N ILE A 803 6.98 -26.71 12.89
CA ILE A 803 6.69 -28.14 12.78
C ILE A 803 7.33 -28.90 13.94
N VAL A 804 8.57 -28.57 14.30
CA VAL A 804 9.29 -29.22 15.42
C VAL A 804 8.66 -28.86 16.75
N ILE A 805 8.23 -27.59 16.91
CA ILE A 805 7.50 -27.13 18.10
C ILE A 805 6.19 -27.91 18.25
N LEU A 806 5.40 -28.06 17.17
CA LEU A 806 4.13 -28.80 17.21
C LEU A 806 4.34 -30.30 17.52
N ASP A 807 5.39 -30.92 17.00
CA ASP A 807 5.75 -32.32 17.31
C ASP A 807 6.13 -32.48 18.78
N ALA A 808 6.90 -31.54 19.32
CA ALA A 808 7.28 -31.54 20.73
C ALA A 808 6.07 -31.42 21.67
N LEU A 809 5.17 -30.48 21.37
CA LEU A 809 3.93 -30.26 22.13
C LEU A 809 2.99 -31.47 22.00
N LEU A 810 2.93 -32.13 20.84
CA LEU A 810 2.14 -33.33 20.62
C LEU A 810 2.64 -34.49 21.51
N LYS A 811 3.94 -34.71 21.60
CA LYS A 811 4.54 -35.76 22.44
C LYS A 811 4.29 -35.54 23.91
N LEU A 812 4.44 -34.30 24.41
CA LEU A 812 4.13 -33.97 25.78
C LEU A 812 2.66 -34.25 26.12
N ARG A 813 1.74 -33.91 25.24
CA ARG A 813 0.30 -34.20 25.43
C ARG A 813 -0.01 -35.70 25.41
N GLN A 814 0.69 -36.46 24.57
CA GLN A 814 0.56 -37.90 24.58
C GLN A 814 0.97 -38.49 25.91
N VAL A 815 2.07 -38.04 26.52
CA VAL A 815 2.47 -38.50 27.88
C VAL A 815 1.43 -38.11 28.94
N CYS A 816 0.84 -36.91 28.84
CA CYS A 816 -0.25 -36.48 29.74
C CYS A 816 -1.48 -37.38 29.63
N CYS A 817 -1.82 -37.85 28.40
CA CYS A 817 -2.96 -38.74 28.21
C CYS A 817 -2.68 -40.17 28.73
N ASP A 818 -1.63 -40.79 28.24
CA ASP A 818 -1.22 -42.14 28.63
C ASP A 818 0.21 -42.40 28.12
N PRO A 819 1.12 -42.95 28.96
CA PRO A 819 2.48 -43.33 28.56
C PRO A 819 2.54 -44.24 27.33
N ARG A 820 1.57 -45.14 27.14
CA ARG A 820 1.48 -46.09 26.04
C ARG A 820 1.30 -45.43 24.66
N LEU A 821 0.93 -44.17 24.58
CA LEU A 821 0.83 -43.40 23.33
C LEU A 821 2.20 -43.01 22.78
N VAL A 822 3.23 -43.05 23.62
CA VAL A 822 4.63 -42.77 23.22
C VAL A 822 5.27 -44.06 22.72
N LYS A 823 5.91 -44.02 21.56
CA LYS A 823 6.52 -45.21 20.88
C LYS A 823 7.81 -45.73 21.54
N ALA A 824 8.18 -45.25 22.74
CA ALA A 824 9.37 -45.69 23.45
C ALA A 824 9.09 -47.00 24.22
N LYS A 825 9.99 -48.02 24.14
CA LYS A 825 9.86 -49.30 24.87
C LYS A 825 9.79 -49.12 26.39
N SER A 826 10.46 -48.12 26.96
CA SER A 826 10.41 -47.76 28.36
C SER A 826 9.01 -47.24 28.78
N ALA A 827 8.37 -46.42 27.93
CA ALA A 827 7.06 -45.88 28.21
C ALA A 827 5.96 -46.95 28.30
N GLN A 828 6.10 -48.05 27.53
CA GLN A 828 5.15 -49.16 27.54
C GLN A 828 5.14 -49.96 28.85
N LYS A 829 6.17 -49.84 29.70
CA LYS A 829 6.31 -50.55 30.97
C LYS A 829 5.76 -49.72 32.15
N ILE A 830 5.42 -48.47 31.95
CA ILE A 830 4.91 -47.59 32.98
C ILE A 830 3.48 -47.98 33.34
N ARG A 831 3.20 -48.15 34.65
CA ARG A 831 1.90 -48.59 35.17
C ARG A 831 1.00 -47.42 35.52
N GLU A 832 1.55 -46.31 35.93
CA GLU A 832 0.86 -45.09 36.33
C GLU A 832 0.20 -44.43 35.11
N ARG A 833 -1.10 -44.14 35.26
CA ARG A 833 -1.94 -43.61 34.16
C ARG A 833 -2.94 -42.58 34.74
N ALA A 834 -2.44 -41.54 35.36
CA ALA A 834 -3.18 -40.64 36.22
C ALA A 834 -4.59 -40.21 35.70
N LYS A 835 -4.70 -39.88 34.42
CA LYS A 835 -6.00 -39.51 33.84
C LYS A 835 -6.92 -40.71 33.62
N LEU A 836 -6.37 -41.82 33.12
CA LEU A 836 -7.15 -43.00 32.85
C LEU A 836 -7.67 -43.62 34.16
N ASP A 837 -6.84 -43.64 35.19
CA ASP A 837 -7.23 -44.17 36.48
C ASP A 837 -8.33 -43.29 37.13
N LEU A 838 -8.21 -41.96 37.03
CA LEU A 838 -9.28 -41.03 37.43
C LEU A 838 -10.56 -41.27 36.62
N LEU A 839 -10.45 -41.40 35.31
CA LEU A 839 -11.61 -41.64 34.44
C LEU A 839 -12.33 -42.92 34.79
N MET A 840 -11.57 -44.03 35.04
CA MET A 840 -12.14 -45.33 35.40
C MET A 840 -12.70 -45.39 36.81
N THR A 841 -12.37 -44.44 37.65
CA THR A 841 -13.04 -44.21 38.93
C THR A 841 -14.36 -43.44 38.76
N MET A 842 -14.39 -42.46 37.94
CA MET A 842 -15.55 -41.57 37.70
C MET A 842 -16.66 -42.21 36.87
N LEU A 843 -16.32 -42.99 35.84
CA LEU A 843 -17.30 -43.48 34.88
C LEU A 843 -18.30 -44.49 35.50
N PRO A 844 -17.89 -45.49 36.28
CA PRO A 844 -18.85 -46.40 36.92
C PRO A 844 -19.85 -45.66 37.81
N GLU A 845 -19.38 -44.72 38.69
CA GLU A 845 -20.21 -43.92 39.56
C GLU A 845 -21.26 -43.10 38.79
N GLN A 846 -20.86 -42.43 37.70
CA GLN A 846 -21.76 -41.66 36.88
C GLN A 846 -22.77 -42.49 36.11
N VAL A 847 -22.36 -43.69 35.66
CA VAL A 847 -23.28 -44.62 35.00
C VAL A 847 -24.31 -45.19 35.98
N GLU A 848 -23.90 -45.49 37.23
CA GLU A 848 -24.83 -45.91 38.32
C GLU A 848 -25.80 -44.79 38.69
N GLU A 849 -25.39 -43.51 38.60
CA GLU A 849 -26.28 -42.35 38.76
C GLU A 849 -27.28 -42.21 37.58
N GLY A 850 -27.18 -43.02 36.53
CA GLY A 850 -28.02 -42.95 35.35
C GLY A 850 -27.63 -41.85 34.38
N ARG A 851 -26.41 -41.32 34.47
CA ARG A 851 -25.87 -40.34 33.57
C ARG A 851 -25.59 -40.92 32.17
N ARG A 852 -25.78 -40.09 31.14
CA ARG A 852 -25.40 -40.40 29.77
C ARG A 852 -24.23 -39.56 29.33
N ILE A 853 -23.13 -40.22 28.97
CA ILE A 853 -21.82 -39.62 28.91
C ILE A 853 -21.31 -39.56 27.47
N LEU A 854 -20.92 -38.37 26.99
CA LEU A 854 -20.11 -38.17 25.80
C LEU A 854 -18.65 -38.00 26.21
N LEU A 855 -17.77 -38.87 25.75
CA LEU A 855 -16.35 -38.77 26.03
C LEU A 855 -15.57 -38.48 24.76
N PHE A 856 -14.91 -37.34 24.78
CA PHE A 856 -14.14 -36.82 23.66
C PHE A 856 -12.64 -36.94 23.88
N SER A 857 -11.92 -37.41 22.86
CA SER A 857 -10.45 -37.30 22.77
C SER A 857 -10.00 -36.98 21.34
N GLN A 858 -8.90 -36.28 21.22
CA GLN A 858 -8.26 -36.04 19.92
C GLN A 858 -7.53 -37.29 19.40
N PHE A 859 -7.06 -38.14 20.30
CA PHE A 859 -6.29 -39.33 19.96
C PHE A 859 -7.20 -40.54 19.81
N THR A 860 -7.35 -41.08 18.59
CA THR A 860 -8.10 -42.32 18.38
C THR A 860 -7.43 -43.50 19.07
N SER A 861 -6.11 -43.50 19.19
CA SER A 861 -5.36 -44.48 19.99
C SER A 861 -5.67 -44.42 21.48
N MET A 862 -5.99 -43.23 22.03
CA MET A 862 -6.45 -43.09 23.42
C MET A 862 -7.85 -43.64 23.57
N LEU A 863 -8.76 -43.36 22.63
CA LEU A 863 -10.10 -43.96 22.63
C LEU A 863 -10.05 -45.51 22.62
N ALA A 864 -9.12 -46.08 21.86
CA ALA A 864 -8.90 -47.54 21.86
C ALA A 864 -8.41 -48.09 23.22
N LEU A 865 -7.58 -47.31 23.93
CA LEU A 865 -7.16 -47.67 25.30
C LEU A 865 -8.33 -47.58 26.28
N ILE A 866 -9.13 -46.53 26.20
CA ILE A 866 -10.34 -46.39 27.03
C ILE A 866 -11.36 -47.47 26.73
N GLU A 867 -11.58 -47.78 25.44
CA GLU A 867 -12.45 -48.90 25.00
C GLU A 867 -12.09 -50.20 25.64
N ARG A 868 -10.77 -50.51 25.72
CA ARG A 868 -10.28 -51.72 26.35
C ARG A 868 -10.61 -51.77 27.86
N GLU A 869 -10.42 -50.66 28.56
CA GLU A 869 -10.72 -50.59 30.01
C GLU A 869 -12.23 -50.64 30.29
N LEU A 870 -13.07 -50.04 29.42
CA LEU A 870 -14.53 -50.15 29.50
C LEU A 870 -15.02 -51.56 29.31
N LYS A 871 -14.42 -52.31 28.36
CA LYS A 871 -14.72 -53.76 28.14
C LYS A 871 -14.37 -54.57 29.39
N LEU A 872 -13.22 -54.30 30.04
CA LEU A 872 -12.82 -54.97 31.24
C LEU A 872 -13.73 -54.67 32.45
N ALA A 873 -14.25 -53.45 32.48
CA ALA A 873 -15.19 -52.97 33.49
C ALA A 873 -16.68 -53.39 33.22
N GLY A 874 -16.96 -54.01 32.07
CA GLY A 874 -18.31 -54.40 31.71
C GLY A 874 -19.25 -53.22 31.36
N LEU A 875 -18.73 -52.04 31.11
CA LEU A 875 -19.55 -50.87 30.80
C LEU A 875 -19.93 -50.83 29.33
N GLY A 876 -21.23 -50.62 29.05
CA GLY A 876 -21.77 -50.49 27.70
C GLY A 876 -21.35 -49.17 27.05
N TYR A 877 -20.92 -49.27 25.80
CA TYR A 877 -20.50 -48.08 25.05
C TYR A 877 -20.75 -48.20 23.54
N VAL A 878 -20.72 -47.09 22.82
CA VAL A 878 -20.58 -46.99 21.36
C VAL A 878 -19.40 -46.09 21.04
N ILE A 879 -18.83 -46.24 19.85
CA ILE A 879 -17.63 -45.49 19.42
C ILE A 879 -17.82 -44.86 18.06
N LEU A 880 -17.38 -43.58 17.92
CA LEU A 880 -17.38 -42.85 16.67
C LEU A 880 -16.00 -42.28 16.38
N THR A 881 -15.35 -42.83 15.38
CA THR A 881 -14.07 -42.36 14.83
C THR A 881 -14.18 -42.00 13.36
N GLY A 882 -13.06 -41.65 12.73
CA GLY A 882 -13.00 -41.43 11.28
C GLY A 882 -13.36 -42.68 10.47
N ASP A 883 -13.04 -43.84 11.01
CA ASP A 883 -13.18 -45.15 10.33
C ASP A 883 -14.56 -45.80 10.56
N THR A 884 -15.42 -45.23 11.42
CA THR A 884 -16.75 -45.77 11.71
C THR A 884 -17.64 -45.69 10.46
N LYS A 885 -18.04 -46.86 9.96
CA LYS A 885 -18.84 -46.98 8.71
C LYS A 885 -20.32 -46.66 8.94
N ASP A 886 -20.92 -47.20 10.01
CA ASP A 886 -22.33 -46.98 10.38
C ASP A 886 -22.44 -45.96 11.53
N ARG A 887 -22.38 -44.68 11.20
CA ARG A 887 -22.45 -43.61 12.18
C ARG A 887 -23.87 -43.42 12.71
N GLU A 888 -24.87 -43.64 11.90
CA GLU A 888 -26.29 -43.46 12.21
C GLU A 888 -26.71 -44.44 13.28
N GLU A 889 -26.33 -45.68 13.17
CA GLU A 889 -26.66 -46.74 14.13
C GLU A 889 -26.00 -46.47 15.49
N GLN A 890 -24.75 -45.99 15.55
CA GLN A 890 -24.11 -45.63 16.82
C GLN A 890 -24.87 -44.51 17.54
N VAL A 891 -25.28 -43.45 16.77
CA VAL A 891 -26.07 -42.36 17.30
C VAL A 891 -27.45 -42.82 17.77
N ARG A 892 -28.15 -43.68 16.97
CA ARG A 892 -29.43 -44.21 17.32
C ARG A 892 -29.39 -45.01 18.64
N ARG A 893 -28.42 -45.94 18.78
CA ARG A 893 -28.24 -46.76 19.97
C ARG A 893 -28.01 -45.94 21.22
N PHE A 894 -27.19 -44.90 21.14
CA PHE A 894 -26.95 -43.99 22.25
C PHE A 894 -28.21 -43.15 22.60
N GLN A 895 -28.85 -42.57 21.59
CA GLN A 895 -30.08 -41.78 21.79
C GLN A 895 -31.26 -42.60 22.32
N ALA A 896 -31.38 -43.87 21.89
CA ALA A 896 -32.35 -44.80 22.43
C ALA A 896 -32.07 -45.26 23.87
N GLY A 897 -30.81 -44.97 24.39
CA GLY A 897 -30.42 -45.34 25.73
C GLY A 897 -29.96 -46.79 25.91
N GLU A 898 -29.66 -47.47 24.80
CA GLU A 898 -29.13 -48.83 24.80
C GLU A 898 -27.77 -48.92 25.49
N VAL A 899 -27.00 -47.82 25.47
CA VAL A 899 -25.69 -47.72 26.07
C VAL A 899 -25.50 -46.36 26.77
N PRO A 900 -24.82 -46.31 27.93
CA PRO A 900 -24.64 -45.05 28.69
C PRO A 900 -23.46 -44.21 28.21
N ILE A 901 -22.49 -44.78 27.50
CA ILE A 901 -21.25 -44.09 27.14
C ILE A 901 -21.09 -44.00 25.62
N PHE A 902 -20.73 -42.84 25.10
CA PHE A 902 -20.37 -42.61 23.70
C PHE A 902 -18.94 -42.06 23.61
N LEU A 903 -18.04 -42.89 23.08
CA LEU A 903 -16.66 -42.50 22.78
C LEU A 903 -16.58 -41.81 21.42
N ILE A 904 -16.08 -40.60 21.37
CA ILE A 904 -16.09 -39.81 20.15
C ILE A 904 -14.72 -39.19 19.92
N SER A 905 -14.17 -39.34 18.71
CA SER A 905 -12.98 -38.56 18.35
C SER A 905 -13.39 -37.11 18.08
N LEU A 906 -12.64 -36.14 18.59
CA LEU A 906 -12.94 -34.70 18.43
C LEU A 906 -13.11 -34.29 16.96
N ARG A 907 -12.37 -34.91 16.03
CA ARG A 907 -12.51 -34.66 14.59
C ARG A 907 -13.81 -35.25 14.00
N ALA A 908 -14.21 -36.43 14.46
CA ALA A 908 -15.46 -37.08 13.98
C ALA A 908 -16.69 -36.48 14.66
N GLY A 909 -16.56 -36.09 15.93
CA GLY A 909 -17.63 -35.42 16.70
C GLY A 909 -17.82 -33.95 16.43
N GLY A 910 -16.87 -33.30 15.77
CA GLY A 910 -16.88 -31.84 15.49
C GLY A 910 -17.99 -31.40 14.52
N VAL A 911 -18.83 -32.28 13.96
CA VAL A 911 -19.73 -31.90 12.88
C VAL A 911 -21.11 -32.54 13.02
N GLY A 912 -22.11 -31.72 13.39
CA GLY A 912 -23.50 -31.88 13.08
C GLY A 912 -24.31 -32.94 13.81
N LEU A 913 -23.77 -33.64 14.82
CA LEU A 913 -24.53 -34.63 15.58
C LEU A 913 -25.50 -33.97 16.57
N ASN A 914 -26.69 -34.52 16.74
CA ASN A 914 -27.60 -34.17 17.82
C ASN A 914 -27.56 -35.29 18.89
N LEU A 915 -27.08 -34.96 20.09
CA LEU A 915 -26.85 -35.93 21.17
C LEU A 915 -27.47 -35.41 22.48
N THR A 916 -28.71 -34.89 22.41
CA THR A 916 -29.45 -34.34 23.56
C THR A 916 -29.79 -35.35 24.66
N ALA A 917 -29.67 -36.63 24.39
CA ALA A 917 -29.83 -37.66 25.44
C ALA A 917 -28.67 -37.57 26.48
N ALA A 918 -27.54 -36.99 26.13
CA ALA A 918 -26.41 -36.84 27.02
C ALA A 918 -26.60 -35.65 27.98
N ASP A 919 -26.29 -35.85 29.24
CA ASP A 919 -26.25 -34.85 30.33
C ASP A 919 -24.82 -34.64 30.87
N THR A 920 -23.87 -35.42 30.41
CA THR A 920 -22.48 -35.37 30.86
C THR A 920 -21.55 -35.38 29.65
N VAL A 921 -20.59 -34.45 29.62
CA VAL A 921 -19.56 -34.35 28.57
C VAL A 921 -18.19 -34.42 29.25
N ILE A 922 -17.33 -35.30 28.82
CA ILE A 922 -15.95 -35.43 29.34
C ILE A 922 -14.98 -35.15 28.18
N HIS A 923 -14.21 -34.08 28.34
CA HIS A 923 -13.04 -33.81 27.50
C HIS A 923 -11.82 -34.44 28.16
N TYR A 924 -11.34 -35.53 27.61
CA TYR A 924 -10.20 -36.29 28.15
C TYR A 924 -8.89 -35.53 28.00
N ASP A 925 -8.71 -34.83 26.88
CA ASP A 925 -7.55 -34.01 26.58
C ASP A 925 -7.99 -32.66 25.98
N PRO A 926 -7.33 -31.53 26.36
CA PRO A 926 -7.67 -30.21 25.83
C PRO A 926 -7.25 -30.07 24.38
N TRP A 927 -8.03 -29.31 23.59
CA TRP A 927 -7.74 -29.00 22.22
C TRP A 927 -7.18 -27.59 22.06
N TRP A 928 -6.33 -27.33 21.07
CA TRP A 928 -5.78 -25.98 20.80
C TRP A 928 -6.83 -24.91 20.48
N ASN A 929 -7.93 -25.31 19.86
CA ASN A 929 -9.02 -24.42 19.47
C ASN A 929 -10.20 -24.63 20.43
N PRO A 930 -10.50 -23.69 21.34
CA PRO A 930 -11.63 -23.78 22.27
C PRO A 930 -12.98 -23.89 21.56
N ALA A 931 -13.10 -23.34 20.33
CA ALA A 931 -14.32 -23.45 19.55
C ALA A 931 -14.67 -24.90 19.22
N ALA A 932 -13.67 -25.74 18.92
CA ALA A 932 -13.93 -27.18 18.67
C ALA A 932 -14.37 -27.94 19.93
N GLU A 933 -13.87 -27.61 21.13
CA GLU A 933 -14.36 -28.16 22.39
C GLU A 933 -15.78 -27.71 22.67
N ASN A 934 -16.07 -26.42 22.48
CA ASN A 934 -17.43 -25.88 22.64
C ASN A 934 -18.39 -26.52 21.64
N GLN A 935 -17.97 -26.70 20.38
CA GLN A 935 -18.77 -27.44 19.38
C GLN A 935 -19.08 -28.86 19.83
N ALA A 936 -18.11 -29.58 20.40
CA ALA A 936 -18.32 -30.91 20.92
C ALA A 936 -19.30 -30.91 22.10
N THR A 937 -19.16 -29.99 23.04
CA THR A 937 -20.09 -29.81 24.18
C THR A 937 -21.49 -29.44 23.73
N ASP A 938 -21.63 -28.61 22.72
CA ASP A 938 -22.91 -28.15 22.16
C ASP A 938 -23.70 -29.24 21.45
N ARG A 939 -23.17 -30.45 21.33
CA ARG A 939 -23.93 -31.66 20.91
C ARG A 939 -24.93 -32.12 21.99
N ALA A 940 -24.57 -31.95 23.25
CA ALA A 940 -25.42 -32.21 24.40
C ALA A 940 -26.21 -30.97 24.85
N HIS A 941 -25.57 -29.81 24.91
CA HIS A 941 -26.18 -28.57 25.39
C HIS A 941 -26.76 -27.75 24.23
N ARG A 942 -27.94 -28.10 23.77
CA ARG A 942 -28.69 -27.48 22.70
C ARG A 942 -30.20 -27.55 22.90
N LEU A 943 -30.95 -26.85 22.08
CA LEU A 943 -32.40 -26.91 22.12
C LEU A 943 -32.94 -28.36 22.11
N GLY A 944 -33.83 -28.69 23.05
CA GLY A 944 -34.31 -30.05 23.30
C GLY A 944 -33.55 -30.80 24.40
N GLN A 945 -32.63 -30.13 25.12
CA GLN A 945 -32.03 -30.63 26.33
C GLN A 945 -32.88 -30.25 27.53
N ASP A 946 -33.27 -31.22 28.33
CA ASP A 946 -34.14 -31.07 29.52
C ASP A 946 -33.39 -31.16 30.85
N LYS A 947 -32.10 -31.61 30.82
CA LYS A 947 -31.28 -31.85 32.01
C LYS A 947 -30.08 -30.87 32.07
N PRO A 948 -29.65 -30.48 33.28
CA PRO A 948 -28.37 -29.76 33.43
C PRO A 948 -27.22 -30.55 32.84
N VAL A 949 -26.36 -29.84 32.07
CA VAL A 949 -25.21 -30.47 31.40
C VAL A 949 -23.95 -30.23 32.21
N PHE A 950 -23.27 -31.27 32.59
CA PHE A 950 -21.99 -31.25 33.29
C PHE A 950 -20.85 -31.50 32.32
N VAL A 951 -19.88 -30.59 32.28
CA VAL A 951 -18.74 -30.64 31.34
C VAL A 951 -17.46 -30.82 32.16
N TYR A 952 -16.92 -31.99 32.13
CA TYR A 952 -15.65 -32.30 32.81
C TYR A 952 -14.48 -32.12 31.83
N LYS A 953 -13.48 -31.37 32.29
CA LYS A 953 -12.20 -31.24 31.57
C LYS A 953 -11.12 -31.90 32.44
N LEU A 954 -10.52 -32.98 31.92
CA LEU A 954 -9.44 -33.69 32.63
C LEU A 954 -8.09 -33.07 32.23
N ILE A 955 -7.35 -32.57 33.17
CA ILE A 955 -6.12 -31.79 32.95
C ILE A 955 -5.03 -32.26 33.87
N VAL A 956 -3.82 -32.41 33.37
CA VAL A 956 -2.65 -32.65 34.21
C VAL A 956 -2.14 -31.34 34.76
N ALA A 957 -2.08 -31.22 36.07
CA ALA A 957 -1.64 -30.04 36.81
C ALA A 957 -0.19 -29.66 36.45
N GLY A 958 0.10 -28.40 36.29
CA GLY A 958 1.41 -27.84 35.94
C GLY A 958 1.94 -28.20 34.58
N SER A 959 1.26 -29.07 33.84
CA SER A 959 1.73 -29.58 32.55
C SER A 959 1.42 -28.63 31.38
N ILE A 960 1.85 -29.06 30.19
CA ILE A 960 1.51 -28.41 28.93
C ILE A 960 0.00 -28.22 28.72
N GLU A 961 -0.85 -29.10 29.30
CA GLU A 961 -2.29 -28.99 29.13
C GLU A 961 -2.89 -27.81 29.88
N GLU A 962 -2.46 -27.54 31.08
CA GLU A 962 -2.89 -26.36 31.84
C GLU A 962 -2.44 -25.08 31.19
N LYS A 963 -1.22 -25.03 30.68
CA LYS A 963 -0.66 -23.90 29.93
C LYS A 963 -1.40 -23.64 28.62
N ILE A 964 -1.84 -24.68 27.92
CA ILE A 964 -2.68 -24.58 26.71
C ILE A 964 -4.02 -23.91 27.04
N ILE A 965 -4.66 -24.27 28.17
CA ILE A 965 -5.93 -23.66 28.56
C ILE A 965 -5.77 -22.18 28.83
N ALA A 966 -4.73 -21.77 29.56
CA ALA A 966 -4.45 -20.34 29.77
C ALA A 966 -4.26 -19.57 28.44
N LEU A 967 -3.65 -20.19 27.42
CA LEU A 967 -3.52 -19.62 26.07
C LEU A 967 -4.86 -19.58 25.32
N GLN A 968 -5.71 -20.58 25.49
CA GLN A 968 -7.06 -20.61 24.91
C GLN A 968 -7.92 -19.44 25.42
N GLU A 969 -7.89 -19.17 26.71
CA GLU A 969 -8.65 -18.09 27.34
C GLU A 969 -8.24 -16.72 26.77
N ARG A 970 -6.93 -16.47 26.63
CA ARG A 970 -6.41 -15.25 26.01
C ARG A 970 -6.87 -15.09 24.55
N LYS A 971 -6.89 -16.18 23.76
CA LYS A 971 -7.37 -16.14 22.36
C LYS A 971 -8.88 -15.95 22.27
N ALA A 972 -9.65 -16.55 23.13
CA ALA A 972 -11.11 -16.39 23.19
C ALA A 972 -11.49 -14.95 23.50
N GLU A 973 -10.79 -14.30 24.44
CA GLU A 973 -10.98 -12.89 24.74
C GLU A 973 -10.70 -11.99 23.53
N LEU A 974 -9.62 -12.26 22.77
CA LEU A 974 -9.29 -11.48 21.56
C LEU A 974 -10.38 -11.60 20.51
N ALA A 975 -10.87 -12.81 20.24
CA ALA A 975 -11.94 -13.07 19.28
C ALA A 975 -13.27 -12.40 19.71
N ALA A 976 -13.62 -12.49 20.99
CA ALA A 976 -14.82 -11.85 21.53
C ALA A 976 -14.75 -10.31 21.38
N ARG A 977 -13.60 -9.71 21.60
CA ARG A 977 -13.39 -8.24 21.50
C ARG A 977 -13.46 -7.71 20.07
N ILE A 978 -13.04 -8.48 19.08
CA ILE A 978 -13.18 -8.10 17.65
C ILE A 978 -14.65 -8.06 17.25
N LEU A 979 -15.47 -8.93 17.83
CA LEU A 979 -16.89 -9.03 17.52
C LEU A 979 -17.80 -8.14 18.40
N SER A 980 -17.32 -7.64 19.56
CA SER A 980 -18.10 -6.90 20.57
C SER A 980 -17.69 -5.44 20.80
N ALA A 981 -16.66 -4.91 20.16
CA ALA A 981 -16.19 -3.51 20.29
C ALA A 981 -15.75 -3.03 21.69
N ASP A 982 -15.43 -3.93 22.64
CA ASP A 982 -14.97 -3.57 23.96
C ASP A 982 -13.44 -3.41 24.05
N ARG A 983 -12.99 -2.40 24.84
CA ARG A 983 -11.58 -1.96 24.94
C ARG A 983 -10.75 -2.90 25.80
N GLY A 984 -9.59 -3.33 25.33
CA GLY A 984 -8.52 -3.94 26.17
C GLY A 984 -7.48 -4.83 25.48
N VAL A 985 -6.32 -4.67 25.93
CA VAL A 985 -4.95 -5.26 25.89
C VAL A 985 -4.59 -6.44 24.95
N ASP A 986 -3.37 -6.33 24.39
CA ASP A 986 -2.64 -7.20 23.45
C ASP A 986 -2.30 -8.60 23.96
N ALA A 987 -2.42 -9.61 23.07
CA ALA A 987 -1.78 -10.91 23.26
C ALA A 987 -1.15 -11.42 21.95
N LYS A 988 0.17 -11.34 21.88
CA LYS A 988 0.99 -11.96 20.82
C LYS A 988 1.52 -13.30 21.32
N PHE A 989 1.49 -14.35 20.47
CA PHE A 989 2.23 -15.59 20.70
C PHE A 989 3.69 -15.38 20.24
N GLY A 990 4.63 -15.42 21.17
CA GLY A 990 6.05 -15.16 20.94
C GLY A 990 6.97 -16.27 21.48
N SER A 991 8.27 -16.01 21.40
CA SER A 991 9.32 -16.87 21.95
C SER A 991 9.15 -17.13 23.45
N ASP A 992 8.64 -16.13 24.17
CA ASP A 992 8.44 -16.20 25.63
C ASP A 992 7.30 -17.15 26.01
N ASP A 993 6.24 -17.21 25.19
CA ASP A 993 5.14 -18.16 25.37
C ASP A 993 5.64 -19.61 25.20
N ILE A 994 6.60 -19.87 24.31
CA ILE A 994 7.20 -21.19 24.17
C ILE A 994 8.01 -21.57 25.40
N ALA A 995 8.83 -20.65 25.92
CA ALA A 995 9.57 -20.90 27.16
C ALA A 995 8.62 -21.23 28.33
N ALA A 996 7.50 -20.51 28.41
CA ALA A 996 6.46 -20.79 29.42
C ALA A 996 5.80 -22.18 29.22
N LEU A 997 5.58 -22.61 27.96
CA LEU A 997 5.00 -23.92 27.64
C LEU A 997 5.91 -25.07 28.09
N PHE A 998 7.24 -24.93 27.96
CA PHE A 998 8.23 -25.94 28.35
C PHE A 998 8.75 -25.80 29.80
N ALA A 999 8.15 -24.93 30.63
CA ALA A 999 8.52 -24.85 32.02
C ALA A 999 8.31 -26.19 32.75
N PRO A 1000 9.13 -26.57 33.76
CA PRO A 1000 9.02 -27.83 34.46
C PRO A 1000 7.69 -27.96 35.22
N LEU A 1001 7.33 -29.22 35.59
CA LEU A 1001 6.22 -29.46 36.53
C LEU A 1001 6.57 -28.86 37.89
N PRO A 1002 5.57 -28.33 38.63
CA PRO A 1002 5.78 -27.91 39.99
C PRO A 1002 6.31 -29.05 40.85
N GLY A 1003 7.20 -28.71 41.78
CA GLY A 1003 7.91 -29.67 42.62
C GLY A 1003 7.00 -30.52 43.48
#